data_340c36fe6266375475f813dd1d73446a
#
_entry.id   340c36fe6266375475f813dd1d73446a
#
_cell.length_a   1.000
_cell.length_b   1.000
_cell.length_c   1.000
_cell.angle_alpha   90.00
_cell.angle_beta   90.00
_cell.angle_gamma   90.00
#
_symmetry.space_group_name_H-M   'P 1'
#
loop_
_entity.id
_entity.type
_entity.pdbx_description
1 polymer ?
#
loop_
_entity_poly.entity_id
_entity_poly.type
_entity_poly.pdbx_seq_one_letter_code
_entity_poly.pdbx_strand_id
1 'polypeptide(L)'
;MRWRNLGVILILPLLAVLVGCDLDREIEKLLGAIAQTFWELGFERSEDPLMAELTETTGRRIAEVSPRKDMPIKFRVLNTGEVNAVALPNGRIYVFRGMLETSDTEDELAAVLAHEVGHVAGRHSLKQFRLSLGISLLVDLLNLNKRGEAIQTLTGLAASLYELGYSRQHERDADNYALRLTLLAGYDPKGSVALFEKFAKNEGKPARWLIYLSTHPPSTERLERAKRANEDLGQIYTDLPAFAAHAMIGTGYAQRGLYRHAAFHYEAAVKLQPSYVPALLGLAQAREELQEWDEAKKWYERVLELEPQNEMARQGLEKVKSASQNSAPATLHPAPKQTLALKWLERAMAEWEQIEKQWAERQQTAFGTTGNAAAQIRALWSQMRSIPLRSGPVSITFSQSERRDRRNNDDPFSWRETIRLDNLMRTRDEIAEDCARTLAAFQIAMAEVESVFEDARYATRLWLQGLRDWRQLVTKGHDLPQSIVGASDESSRILFRVAFAFDRDETAVRDIERQITRAVFALAEAANLLQRQRSSFVWLAETKLQLARSALQSATSDLHSLLARTKEKRSQVDKALLSAYQTRLSALEMKTPLPSEGKAPASVVRKVVAYHLRVSEDKVVAVREKTPDIGATALIIAFAKAKRVEPEKLLANVDFGSDWLSKLIGDRAPSGVRVALRWLANAWERDWELAEKREGQQSPQSDGGDAPKDGEQ
;
A
#
# COMPACT_ATOMS: atom_id res chain seq x y z
N MET A 1 -10.70 -28.39 10.91
CA MET A 1 -12.00 -28.33 10.22
C MET A 1 -12.32 -29.72 9.67
N ARG A 2 -13.48 -30.28 9.98
CA ARG A 2 -13.80 -31.69 9.69
C ARG A 2 -14.00 -31.89 8.18
N TRP A 3 -13.25 -32.77 7.56
CA TRP A 3 -13.22 -33.19 6.14
C TRP A 3 -14.57 -33.55 5.53
N ARG A 4 -15.64 -33.72 6.35
CA ARG A 4 -17.01 -34.00 5.89
C ARG A 4 -17.66 -32.88 5.05
N ASN A 5 -17.17 -31.64 5.14
CA ASN A 5 -17.75 -30.48 4.45
C ASN A 5 -17.17 -30.26 3.04
N LEU A 6 -16.01 -30.84 2.70
CA LEU A 6 -15.46 -30.72 1.33
C LEU A 6 -16.31 -31.47 0.29
N GLY A 7 -16.88 -32.59 0.66
CA GLY A 7 -17.80 -33.34 -0.23
C GLY A 7 -19.08 -32.57 -0.57
N VAL A 8 -19.61 -31.84 0.42
CA VAL A 8 -20.83 -31.02 0.23
C VAL A 8 -20.54 -29.80 -0.62
N ILE A 9 -19.33 -29.21 -0.51
CA ILE A 9 -18.89 -28.03 -1.29
C ILE A 9 -18.74 -28.38 -2.78
N LEU A 10 -18.43 -29.64 -3.12
CA LEU A 10 -18.23 -30.08 -4.51
C LEU A 10 -19.53 -30.63 -5.18
N ILE A 11 -20.48 -31.11 -4.39
CA ILE A 11 -21.76 -31.69 -4.93
C ILE A 11 -22.82 -30.60 -5.14
N LEU A 12 -22.86 -29.56 -4.31
CA LEU A 12 -23.81 -28.45 -4.45
C LEU A 12 -23.72 -27.69 -5.78
N PRO A 13 -22.53 -27.36 -6.32
CA PRO A 13 -22.41 -26.73 -7.65
C PRO A 13 -22.90 -27.60 -8.78
N LEU A 14 -22.72 -28.94 -8.69
CA LEU A 14 -23.19 -29.87 -9.72
C LEU A 14 -24.73 -30.00 -9.76
N LEU A 15 -25.36 -29.94 -8.58
CA LEU A 15 -26.82 -29.88 -8.45
C LEU A 15 -27.39 -28.54 -8.92
N ALA A 16 -26.66 -27.43 -8.71
CA ALA A 16 -27.07 -26.11 -9.16
C ALA A 16 -27.09 -25.96 -10.69
N VAL A 17 -26.18 -26.64 -11.39
CA VAL A 17 -26.16 -26.75 -12.87
C VAL A 17 -27.42 -27.44 -13.41
N LEU A 18 -27.96 -28.42 -12.70
CA LEU A 18 -29.19 -29.13 -13.05
C LEU A 18 -30.46 -28.32 -12.82
N VAL A 19 -30.38 -27.21 -12.04
CA VAL A 19 -31.53 -26.39 -11.64
C VAL A 19 -31.55 -25.02 -12.37
N GLY A 20 -30.69 -24.81 -13.40
CA GLY A 20 -30.70 -23.58 -14.21
C GLY A 20 -29.96 -22.40 -13.58
N CYS A 21 -29.05 -22.64 -12.62
CA CYS A 21 -28.17 -21.61 -12.04
C CYS A 21 -27.07 -21.18 -13.03
N ASP A 22 -26.58 -19.95 -12.91
CA ASP A 22 -25.44 -19.41 -13.69
C ASP A 22 -24.17 -20.23 -13.40
N LEU A 23 -23.83 -21.15 -14.30
CA LEU A 23 -22.67 -22.06 -14.18
C LEU A 23 -21.37 -21.29 -13.96
N ASP A 24 -21.20 -20.16 -14.62
CA ASP A 24 -20.03 -19.31 -14.48
C ASP A 24 -19.86 -18.82 -13.05
N ARG A 25 -20.95 -18.42 -12.41
CA ARG A 25 -20.95 -17.95 -11.03
C ARG A 25 -20.58 -19.05 -10.03
N GLU A 26 -21.07 -20.28 -10.26
CA GLU A 26 -20.71 -21.39 -9.39
C GLU A 26 -19.25 -21.82 -9.56
N ILE A 27 -18.73 -21.76 -10.79
CA ILE A 27 -17.29 -21.96 -11.05
C ILE A 27 -16.45 -20.87 -10.37
N GLU A 28 -16.83 -19.60 -10.46
CA GLU A 28 -16.15 -18.49 -9.77
C GLU A 28 -16.11 -18.72 -8.26
N LYS A 29 -17.21 -19.14 -7.65
CA LYS A 29 -17.26 -19.43 -6.21
C LYS A 29 -16.34 -20.59 -5.83
N LEU A 30 -16.34 -21.68 -6.60
CA LEU A 30 -15.50 -22.84 -6.34
C LEU A 30 -14.01 -22.50 -6.47
N LEU A 31 -13.60 -21.91 -7.59
CA LEU A 31 -12.22 -21.50 -7.83
C LEU A 31 -11.75 -20.51 -6.76
N GLY A 32 -12.62 -19.55 -6.42
CA GLY A 32 -12.33 -18.58 -5.38
C GLY A 32 -12.18 -19.21 -3.98
N ALA A 33 -12.98 -20.23 -3.65
CA ALA A 33 -12.85 -20.94 -2.36
C ALA A 33 -11.53 -21.72 -2.27
N ILE A 34 -11.11 -22.33 -3.37
CA ILE A 34 -9.82 -23.04 -3.46
C ILE A 34 -8.66 -22.05 -3.30
N ALA A 35 -8.67 -20.98 -4.10
CA ALA A 35 -7.65 -19.93 -4.03
C ALA A 35 -7.62 -19.28 -2.65
N GLN A 36 -8.78 -19.03 -2.04
CA GLN A 36 -8.88 -18.49 -0.69
C GLN A 36 -8.18 -19.39 0.35
N THR A 37 -8.39 -20.71 0.27
CA THR A 37 -7.72 -21.66 1.18
C THR A 37 -6.20 -21.60 1.03
N PHE A 38 -5.70 -21.52 -0.20
CA PHE A 38 -4.27 -21.36 -0.47
C PHE A 38 -3.70 -20.07 0.17
N TRP A 39 -4.37 -18.93 -0.03
CA TRP A 39 -3.95 -17.64 0.52
C TRP A 39 -4.00 -17.59 2.05
N GLU A 40 -5.05 -18.17 2.65
CA GLU A 40 -5.23 -18.18 4.10
C GLU A 40 -4.30 -19.18 4.83
N LEU A 41 -3.76 -20.16 4.12
CA LEU A 41 -2.71 -21.04 4.65
C LEU A 41 -1.30 -20.48 4.45
N GLY A 42 -1.07 -19.74 3.37
CA GLY A 42 0.25 -19.20 3.00
C GLY A 42 0.61 -17.87 3.67
N PHE A 43 -0.39 -17.09 4.07
CA PHE A 43 -0.18 -15.74 4.57
C PHE A 43 -0.97 -15.48 5.87
N GLU A 44 -0.31 -14.86 6.83
CA GLU A 44 -0.93 -14.41 8.06
C GLU A 44 -1.82 -13.19 7.80
N ARG A 45 -2.99 -13.15 8.42
CA ARG A 45 -3.88 -11.99 8.38
C ARG A 45 -3.35 -10.88 9.28
N SER A 46 -3.50 -9.64 8.84
CA SER A 46 -3.24 -8.49 9.71
C SER A 46 -4.28 -8.43 10.82
N GLU A 47 -3.81 -8.33 12.05
CA GLU A 47 -4.66 -8.11 13.24
C GLU A 47 -4.86 -6.62 13.56
N ASP A 48 -4.23 -5.72 12.80
CA ASP A 48 -4.34 -4.26 12.96
C ASP A 48 -5.75 -3.77 12.57
N PRO A 49 -6.58 -3.37 13.55
CA PRO A 49 -7.97 -3.01 13.29
C PRO A 49 -8.10 -1.70 12.50
N LEU A 50 -7.18 -0.74 12.68
CA LEU A 50 -7.21 0.51 11.95
C LEU A 50 -6.89 0.28 10.46
N MET A 51 -5.89 -0.54 10.16
CA MET A 51 -5.56 -0.92 8.79
C MET A 51 -6.70 -1.68 8.11
N ALA A 52 -7.35 -2.59 8.82
CA ALA A 52 -8.52 -3.30 8.33
C ALA A 52 -9.68 -2.35 8.03
N GLU A 53 -9.96 -1.39 8.93
CA GLU A 53 -11.02 -0.40 8.76
C GLU A 53 -10.76 0.55 7.58
N LEU A 54 -9.53 1.05 7.44
CA LEU A 54 -9.13 1.90 6.29
C LEU A 54 -9.37 1.16 4.96
N THR A 55 -8.93 -0.10 4.87
CA THR A 55 -9.09 -0.92 3.66
C THR A 55 -10.56 -1.23 3.38
N GLU A 56 -11.31 -1.67 4.38
CA GLU A 56 -12.72 -2.04 4.24
C GLU A 56 -13.59 -0.83 3.89
N THR A 57 -13.34 0.33 4.50
CA THR A 57 -14.12 1.55 4.23
C THR A 57 -13.89 2.05 2.81
N THR A 58 -12.65 2.13 2.37
CA THR A 58 -12.29 2.53 1.00
C THR A 58 -12.82 1.52 -0.01
N GLY A 59 -12.59 0.23 0.25
CA GLY A 59 -13.01 -0.85 -0.65
C GLY A 59 -14.53 -0.97 -0.77
N ARG A 60 -15.28 -0.77 0.31
CA ARG A 60 -16.75 -0.81 0.30
C ARG A 60 -17.33 0.27 -0.61
N ARG A 61 -16.82 1.51 -0.56
CA ARG A 61 -17.26 2.59 -1.48
C ARG A 61 -17.04 2.20 -2.94
N ILE A 62 -15.92 1.56 -3.26
CA ILE A 62 -15.65 1.05 -4.61
C ILE A 62 -16.59 -0.11 -4.97
N ALA A 63 -16.83 -1.05 -4.06
CA ALA A 63 -17.72 -2.19 -4.28
C ALA A 63 -19.18 -1.78 -4.49
N GLU A 64 -19.65 -0.74 -3.79
CA GLU A 64 -21.01 -0.18 -3.90
C GLU A 64 -21.30 0.35 -5.31
N VAL A 65 -20.32 0.83 -6.04
CA VAL A 65 -20.46 1.32 -7.42
C VAL A 65 -20.05 0.30 -8.48
N SER A 66 -19.62 -0.91 -8.07
CA SER A 66 -19.27 -1.99 -8.99
C SER A 66 -20.48 -2.51 -9.75
N PRO A 67 -20.36 -2.89 -11.05
CA PRO A 67 -21.44 -3.50 -11.80
C PRO A 67 -21.76 -4.94 -11.36
N ARG A 68 -20.87 -5.61 -10.59
CA ARG A 68 -21.03 -7.00 -10.09
C ARG A 68 -21.84 -7.05 -8.79
N LYS A 69 -23.14 -6.69 -8.89
CA LYS A 69 -24.06 -6.74 -7.75
C LYS A 69 -24.41 -8.17 -7.30
N ASP A 70 -24.18 -9.13 -8.16
CA ASP A 70 -24.37 -10.58 -7.93
C ASP A 70 -23.27 -11.21 -7.08
N MET A 71 -22.10 -10.53 -6.94
CA MET A 71 -20.92 -11.03 -6.23
C MET A 71 -20.61 -10.14 -5.01
N PRO A 72 -20.63 -10.70 -3.79
CA PRO A 72 -20.25 -9.94 -2.61
C PRO A 72 -18.74 -9.70 -2.59
N ILE A 73 -18.30 -8.44 -2.77
CA ILE A 73 -16.90 -8.06 -2.72
C ILE A 73 -16.50 -7.82 -1.27
N LYS A 74 -15.40 -8.44 -0.82
CA LYS A 74 -14.91 -8.37 0.55
C LYS A 74 -13.38 -8.19 0.57
N PHE A 75 -12.91 -7.32 1.44
CA PHE A 75 -11.50 -6.96 1.54
C PHE A 75 -10.86 -7.59 2.79
N ARG A 76 -9.58 -7.95 2.69
CA ARG A 76 -8.78 -8.47 3.81
C ARG A 76 -7.34 -8.02 3.65
N VAL A 77 -6.71 -7.66 4.76
CA VAL A 77 -5.29 -7.30 4.79
C VAL A 77 -4.46 -8.50 5.21
N LEU A 78 -3.41 -8.80 4.42
CA LEU A 78 -2.39 -9.80 4.73
C LEU A 78 -1.16 -9.12 5.34
N ASN A 79 -0.60 -9.71 6.40
CA ASN A 79 0.50 -9.13 7.17
C ASN A 79 1.87 -9.42 6.54
N THR A 80 2.11 -8.91 5.35
CA THR A 80 3.40 -9.00 4.66
C THR A 80 3.83 -7.64 4.14
N GLY A 81 5.15 -7.34 4.18
CA GLY A 81 5.73 -6.09 3.70
C GLY A 81 5.84 -6.01 2.18
N GLU A 82 5.52 -7.06 1.45
CA GLU A 82 5.44 -7.05 -0.01
C GLU A 82 4.36 -6.10 -0.50
N VAL A 83 4.60 -5.45 -1.64
CA VAL A 83 3.60 -4.59 -2.28
C VAL A 83 2.79 -5.44 -3.24
N ASN A 84 1.56 -5.77 -2.84
CA ASN A 84 0.65 -6.55 -3.69
C ASN A 84 -0.82 -6.37 -3.28
N ALA A 85 -1.70 -6.65 -4.24
CA ALA A 85 -3.12 -6.90 -4.02
C ALA A 85 -3.57 -7.99 -4.99
N VAL A 86 -4.61 -8.75 -4.66
CA VAL A 86 -5.10 -9.82 -5.51
C VAL A 86 -6.59 -10.02 -5.35
N ALA A 87 -7.30 -10.07 -6.48
CA ALA A 87 -8.71 -10.37 -6.56
C ALA A 87 -8.92 -11.87 -6.84
N LEU A 88 -9.71 -12.52 -5.99
CA LEU A 88 -10.13 -13.90 -6.21
C LEU A 88 -11.46 -13.98 -6.98
N PRO A 89 -11.70 -15.05 -7.72
CA PRO A 89 -12.93 -15.23 -8.49
C PRO A 89 -14.24 -15.10 -7.69
N ASN A 90 -14.22 -15.41 -6.38
CA ASN A 90 -15.37 -15.30 -5.48
C ASN A 90 -15.60 -13.89 -4.90
N GLY A 91 -14.95 -12.86 -5.45
CA GLY A 91 -15.07 -11.47 -4.99
C GLY A 91 -14.28 -11.13 -3.72
N ARG A 92 -13.45 -12.05 -3.21
CA ARG A 92 -12.55 -11.73 -2.12
C ARG A 92 -11.29 -11.06 -2.66
N ILE A 93 -10.93 -9.93 -2.06
CA ILE A 93 -9.74 -9.15 -2.41
C ILE A 93 -8.81 -9.13 -1.22
N TYR A 94 -7.59 -9.62 -1.40
CA TYR A 94 -6.52 -9.53 -0.43
C TYR A 94 -5.61 -8.37 -0.77
N VAL A 95 -5.30 -7.54 0.22
CA VAL A 95 -4.39 -6.41 0.11
C VAL A 95 -3.23 -6.66 1.06
N PHE A 96 -2.02 -6.59 0.56
CA PHE A 96 -0.85 -6.78 1.40
C PHE A 96 -0.57 -5.50 2.19
N ARG A 97 -0.11 -5.65 3.42
CA ARG A 97 0.30 -4.53 4.28
C ARG A 97 1.24 -3.57 3.55
N GLY A 98 2.21 -4.11 2.80
CA GLY A 98 3.15 -3.31 2.01
C GLY A 98 2.48 -2.41 0.98
N MET A 99 1.36 -2.81 0.37
CA MET A 99 0.59 -1.97 -0.56
C MET A 99 -0.01 -0.76 0.16
N LEU A 100 -0.61 -0.96 1.34
CA LEU A 100 -1.15 0.15 2.13
C LEU A 100 -0.03 1.10 2.60
N GLU A 101 1.07 0.56 3.11
CA GLU A 101 2.23 1.33 3.58
C GLU A 101 2.88 2.16 2.46
N THR A 102 2.75 1.73 1.20
CA THR A 102 3.29 2.43 0.02
C THR A 102 2.32 3.45 -0.56
N SER A 103 1.02 3.32 -0.31
CA SER A 103 0.02 4.29 -0.73
C SER A 103 0.17 5.58 0.09
N ASP A 104 0.49 6.70 -0.58
CA ASP A 104 0.66 7.99 0.08
C ASP A 104 -0.67 8.68 0.39
N THR A 105 -1.75 8.26 -0.31
CA THR A 105 -3.09 8.79 -0.11
C THR A 105 -4.15 7.69 -0.19
N GLU A 106 -5.33 8.01 0.32
CA GLU A 106 -6.50 7.14 0.16
C GLU A 106 -6.91 6.98 -1.31
N ASP A 107 -6.71 8.01 -2.14
CA ASP A 107 -7.00 7.94 -3.59
C ASP A 107 -6.11 6.92 -4.31
N GLU A 108 -4.86 6.77 -3.90
CA GLU A 108 -3.96 5.74 -4.44
C GLU A 108 -4.42 4.33 -4.05
N LEU A 109 -4.80 4.12 -2.78
CA LEU A 109 -5.38 2.83 -2.38
C LEU A 109 -6.70 2.57 -3.11
N ALA A 110 -7.56 3.59 -3.25
CA ALA A 110 -8.80 3.47 -3.99
C ALA A 110 -8.58 3.04 -5.43
N ALA A 111 -7.53 3.55 -6.09
CA ALA A 111 -7.14 3.15 -7.44
C ALA A 111 -6.74 1.66 -7.50
N VAL A 112 -5.95 1.16 -6.54
CA VAL A 112 -5.60 -0.27 -6.44
C VAL A 112 -6.85 -1.11 -6.25
N LEU A 113 -7.68 -0.77 -5.26
CA LEU A 113 -8.88 -1.55 -4.94
C LEU A 113 -9.89 -1.55 -6.10
N ALA A 114 -10.01 -0.42 -6.80
CA ALA A 114 -10.86 -0.31 -7.98
C ALA A 114 -10.32 -1.16 -9.15
N HIS A 115 -9.00 -1.28 -9.31
CA HIS A 115 -8.37 -2.17 -10.29
C HIS A 115 -8.67 -3.64 -9.96
N GLU A 116 -8.52 -4.06 -8.70
CA GLU A 116 -8.85 -5.42 -8.26
C GLU A 116 -10.35 -5.73 -8.42
N VAL A 117 -11.21 -4.77 -8.07
CA VAL A 117 -12.66 -4.88 -8.34
C VAL A 117 -12.93 -4.95 -9.84
N GLY A 118 -12.14 -4.28 -10.67
CA GLY A 118 -12.16 -4.37 -12.12
C GLY A 118 -11.88 -5.79 -12.63
N HIS A 119 -10.93 -6.52 -12.05
CA HIS A 119 -10.68 -7.92 -12.36
C HIS A 119 -11.88 -8.81 -12.01
N VAL A 120 -12.54 -8.56 -10.89
CA VAL A 120 -13.78 -9.27 -10.52
C VAL A 120 -14.91 -8.91 -11.50
N ALA A 121 -15.08 -7.63 -11.84
CA ALA A 121 -16.10 -7.13 -12.76
C ALA A 121 -15.93 -7.71 -14.18
N GLY A 122 -14.69 -7.74 -14.66
CA GLY A 122 -14.33 -8.32 -15.96
C GLY A 122 -14.31 -9.85 -16.00
N ARG A 123 -14.51 -10.53 -14.86
CA ARG A 123 -14.38 -12.01 -14.71
C ARG A 123 -13.03 -12.53 -15.21
N HIS A 124 -11.94 -11.77 -15.01
CA HIS A 124 -10.65 -12.03 -15.64
C HIS A 124 -10.05 -13.37 -15.17
N SER A 125 -10.17 -13.70 -13.88
CA SER A 125 -9.71 -14.98 -13.34
C SER A 125 -10.43 -16.17 -13.97
N LEU A 126 -11.74 -16.08 -14.22
CA LEU A 126 -12.50 -17.13 -14.89
C LEU A 126 -12.09 -17.26 -16.37
N LYS A 127 -11.92 -16.14 -17.07
CA LYS A 127 -11.44 -16.12 -18.47
C LYS A 127 -10.05 -16.72 -18.57
N GLN A 128 -9.13 -16.35 -17.66
CA GLN A 128 -7.78 -16.89 -17.60
C GLN A 128 -7.79 -18.40 -17.32
N PHE A 129 -8.62 -18.84 -16.37
CA PHE A 129 -8.80 -20.24 -16.06
C PHE A 129 -9.25 -21.05 -17.30
N ARG A 130 -10.23 -20.55 -18.03
CA ARG A 130 -10.72 -21.21 -19.27
C ARG A 130 -9.66 -21.32 -20.35
N LEU A 131 -8.79 -20.33 -20.48
CA LEU A 131 -7.70 -20.32 -21.46
C LEU A 131 -6.57 -21.27 -21.07
N SER A 132 -6.23 -21.35 -19.78
CA SER A 132 -5.05 -22.09 -19.31
C SER A 132 -5.27 -23.59 -19.16
N LEU A 133 -6.47 -24.03 -18.81
CA LEU A 133 -6.70 -25.39 -18.33
C LEU A 133 -7.71 -26.17 -19.13
N GLY A 134 -8.49 -25.54 -19.98
CA GLY A 134 -9.53 -26.20 -20.76
C GLY A 134 -10.62 -26.90 -19.90
N ILE A 135 -11.69 -27.33 -20.55
CA ILE A 135 -12.82 -28.01 -19.91
C ILE A 135 -12.42 -29.40 -19.35
N SER A 136 -11.35 -30.02 -19.87
CA SER A 136 -10.90 -31.36 -19.47
C SER A 136 -10.49 -31.44 -18.00
N LEU A 137 -9.82 -30.45 -17.46
CA LEU A 137 -9.39 -30.44 -16.06
C LEU A 137 -10.58 -30.27 -15.08
N LEU A 138 -11.62 -29.55 -15.49
CA LEU A 138 -12.86 -29.46 -14.71
C LEU A 138 -13.55 -30.84 -14.61
N VAL A 139 -13.52 -31.63 -15.69
CA VAL A 139 -14.07 -32.99 -15.71
C VAL A 139 -13.22 -33.93 -14.84
N ASP A 140 -11.90 -33.79 -14.85
CA ASP A 140 -10.99 -34.59 -14.00
C ASP A 140 -11.12 -34.21 -12.52
N LEU A 141 -11.34 -32.93 -12.19
CA LEU A 141 -11.67 -32.46 -10.85
C LEU A 141 -13.02 -32.99 -10.31
N LEU A 142 -13.97 -33.20 -11.19
CA LEU A 142 -15.28 -33.77 -10.87
C LEU A 142 -15.25 -35.31 -10.73
N ASN A 143 -14.22 -35.98 -11.27
CA ASN A 143 -13.96 -37.40 -11.10
C ASN A 143 -13.31 -37.74 -9.76
N LEU A 144 -14.08 -37.63 -8.70
CA LEU A 144 -13.68 -37.67 -7.28
C LEU A 144 -13.06 -38.98 -6.76
N ASN A 145 -12.73 -39.93 -7.61
CA ASN A 145 -12.24 -41.26 -7.20
C ASN A 145 -10.76 -41.26 -6.70
N LYS A 146 -10.02 -40.15 -6.88
CA LYS A 146 -8.62 -40.02 -6.46
C LYS A 146 -8.38 -38.77 -5.60
N ARG A 147 -8.87 -38.78 -4.37
CA ARG A 147 -8.84 -37.64 -3.43
C ARG A 147 -7.45 -37.02 -3.20
N GLY A 148 -6.39 -37.81 -3.22
CA GLY A 148 -5.01 -37.30 -2.98
C GLY A 148 -4.47 -36.52 -4.18
N GLU A 149 -4.69 -36.97 -5.40
CA GLU A 149 -4.26 -36.29 -6.64
C GLU A 149 -5.09 -35.02 -6.88
N ALA A 150 -6.38 -35.02 -6.51
CA ALA A 150 -7.22 -33.84 -6.62
C ALA A 150 -6.72 -32.65 -5.75
N ILE A 151 -6.27 -32.89 -4.53
CA ILE A 151 -5.74 -31.84 -3.64
C ILE A 151 -4.45 -31.24 -4.21
N GLN A 152 -3.52 -32.06 -4.72
CA GLN A 152 -2.29 -31.57 -5.34
C GLN A 152 -2.59 -30.78 -6.62
N THR A 153 -3.53 -31.24 -7.43
CA THR A 153 -3.98 -30.55 -8.64
C THR A 153 -4.64 -29.21 -8.28
N LEU A 154 -5.47 -29.14 -7.23
CA LEU A 154 -6.11 -27.93 -6.77
C LEU A 154 -5.10 -26.92 -6.18
N THR A 155 -4.09 -27.39 -5.46
CA THR A 155 -3.01 -26.54 -4.93
C THR A 155 -2.15 -26.00 -6.06
N GLY A 156 -1.80 -26.84 -7.04
CA GLY A 156 -1.10 -26.43 -8.26
C GLY A 156 -1.91 -25.43 -9.09
N LEU A 157 -3.22 -25.62 -9.17
CA LEU A 157 -4.13 -24.67 -9.82
C LEU A 157 -4.20 -23.32 -9.10
N ALA A 158 -4.32 -23.30 -7.78
CA ALA A 158 -4.33 -22.08 -7.01
C ALA A 158 -2.99 -21.32 -7.15
N ALA A 159 -1.87 -22.04 -7.14
CA ALA A 159 -0.56 -21.48 -7.41
C ALA A 159 -0.45 -20.92 -8.85
N SER A 160 -0.95 -21.65 -9.84
CA SER A 160 -0.93 -21.20 -11.24
C SER A 160 -1.83 -19.98 -11.49
N LEU A 161 -2.99 -19.88 -10.86
CA LEU A 161 -3.84 -18.67 -10.92
C LEU A 161 -3.15 -17.43 -10.34
N TYR A 162 -2.27 -17.63 -9.37
CA TYR A 162 -1.45 -16.57 -8.80
C TYR A 162 -0.24 -16.19 -9.68
N GLU A 163 0.39 -17.19 -10.30
CA GLU A 163 1.62 -17.01 -11.09
C GLU A 163 1.36 -16.57 -12.54
N LEU A 164 0.20 -16.87 -13.08
CA LEU A 164 -0.23 -16.47 -14.41
C LEU A 164 -0.72 -15.01 -14.35
N GLY A 165 0.19 -14.06 -14.54
CA GLY A 165 -0.16 -12.66 -14.71
C GLY A 165 -1.27 -12.48 -15.75
N TYR A 166 -2.12 -11.50 -15.56
CA TYR A 166 -3.21 -11.22 -16.49
C TYR A 166 -2.68 -10.79 -17.86
N SER A 167 -3.47 -11.08 -18.91
CA SER A 167 -3.13 -10.60 -20.25
C SER A 167 -3.17 -9.07 -20.30
N ARG A 168 -2.41 -8.46 -21.23
CA ARG A 168 -2.43 -7.00 -21.41
C ARG A 168 -3.83 -6.45 -21.66
N GLN A 169 -4.72 -7.25 -22.26
CA GLN A 169 -6.12 -6.86 -22.47
C GLN A 169 -6.88 -6.85 -21.14
N HIS A 170 -6.72 -7.87 -20.29
CA HIS A 170 -7.33 -7.91 -18.97
C HIS A 170 -6.86 -6.74 -18.09
N GLU A 171 -5.56 -6.37 -18.17
CA GLU A 171 -5.02 -5.22 -17.47
C GLU A 171 -5.65 -3.91 -17.96
N ARG A 172 -5.79 -3.72 -19.29
CA ARG A 172 -6.47 -2.55 -19.85
C ARG A 172 -7.93 -2.44 -19.43
N ASP A 173 -8.63 -3.56 -19.41
CA ASP A 173 -10.03 -3.60 -18.96
C ASP A 173 -10.14 -3.28 -17.47
N ALA A 174 -9.26 -3.82 -16.64
CA ALA A 174 -9.20 -3.52 -15.21
C ALA A 174 -8.86 -2.06 -14.93
N ASP A 175 -7.93 -1.45 -15.69
CA ASP A 175 -7.61 -0.03 -15.60
C ASP A 175 -8.80 0.87 -15.96
N ASN A 176 -9.57 0.51 -17.00
CA ASN A 176 -10.78 1.24 -17.37
C ASN A 176 -11.83 1.17 -16.26
N TYR A 177 -12.03 -0.02 -15.67
CA TYR A 177 -12.88 -0.16 -14.49
C TYR A 177 -12.36 0.67 -13.31
N ALA A 178 -11.05 0.63 -13.06
CA ALA A 178 -10.43 1.36 -11.95
C ALA A 178 -10.73 2.87 -12.04
N LEU A 179 -10.48 3.50 -13.17
CA LEU A 179 -10.75 4.93 -13.39
C LEU A 179 -12.23 5.25 -13.13
N ARG A 180 -13.14 4.45 -13.70
CA ARG A 180 -14.59 4.66 -13.55
C ARG A 180 -15.06 4.46 -12.11
N LEU A 181 -14.68 3.36 -11.47
CA LEU A 181 -15.11 3.03 -10.12
C LEU A 181 -14.53 4.00 -9.08
N THR A 182 -13.30 4.43 -9.26
CA THR A 182 -12.65 5.44 -8.40
C THR A 182 -13.46 6.74 -8.41
N LEU A 183 -13.80 7.25 -9.60
CA LEU A 183 -14.61 8.46 -9.74
C LEU A 183 -16.01 8.30 -9.13
N LEU A 184 -16.72 7.23 -9.49
CA LEU A 184 -18.09 6.98 -9.00
C LEU A 184 -18.16 6.85 -7.47
N ALA A 185 -17.06 6.37 -6.84
CA ALA A 185 -16.92 6.27 -5.39
C ALA A 185 -16.49 7.59 -4.72
N GLY A 186 -16.31 8.67 -5.49
CA GLY A 186 -15.92 9.99 -4.99
C GLY A 186 -14.42 10.13 -4.66
N TYR A 187 -13.57 9.28 -5.25
CA TYR A 187 -12.12 9.41 -5.18
C TYR A 187 -11.55 10.07 -6.43
N ASP A 188 -10.37 10.71 -6.30
CA ASP A 188 -9.70 11.32 -7.45
C ASP A 188 -8.99 10.25 -8.29
N PRO A 189 -9.36 10.07 -9.57
CA PRO A 189 -8.69 9.12 -10.46
C PRO A 189 -7.19 9.40 -10.68
N LYS A 190 -6.68 10.59 -10.32
CA LYS A 190 -5.26 10.91 -10.29
C LYS A 190 -4.45 10.00 -9.36
N GLY A 191 -5.10 9.35 -8.38
CA GLY A 191 -4.49 8.28 -7.60
C GLY A 191 -3.87 7.18 -8.44
N SER A 192 -4.50 6.82 -9.58
CA SER A 192 -3.96 5.85 -10.55
C SER A 192 -2.66 6.34 -11.20
N VAL A 193 -2.57 7.63 -11.55
CA VAL A 193 -1.37 8.23 -12.15
C VAL A 193 -0.21 8.19 -11.14
N ALA A 194 -0.46 8.64 -9.90
CA ALA A 194 0.54 8.64 -8.84
C ALA A 194 1.07 7.22 -8.57
N LEU A 195 0.19 6.22 -8.58
CA LEU A 195 0.54 4.82 -8.40
C LEU A 195 1.40 4.30 -9.57
N PHE A 196 1.01 4.54 -10.84
CA PHE A 196 1.79 4.12 -12.00
C PHE A 196 3.15 4.82 -12.08
N GLU A 197 3.26 6.06 -11.66
CA GLU A 197 4.56 6.75 -11.55
C GLU A 197 5.47 6.10 -10.50
N LYS A 198 4.91 5.65 -9.37
CA LYS A 198 5.65 4.85 -8.38
C LYS A 198 6.10 3.51 -8.98
N PHE A 199 5.24 2.82 -9.73
CA PHE A 199 5.60 1.56 -10.39
C PHE A 199 6.73 1.76 -11.40
N ALA A 200 6.63 2.76 -12.27
CA ALA A 200 7.67 3.08 -13.25
C ALA A 200 9.02 3.43 -12.59
N LYS A 201 8.99 4.18 -11.49
CA LYS A 201 10.18 4.52 -10.69
C LYS A 201 10.88 3.32 -10.07
N ASN A 202 10.10 2.28 -9.75
CA ASN A 202 10.55 1.08 -9.05
C ASN A 202 10.69 -0.13 -9.98
N GLU A 203 10.46 0.02 -11.29
CA GLU A 203 10.65 -1.04 -12.26
C GLU A 203 12.11 -1.55 -12.23
N GLY A 204 12.27 -2.84 -11.98
CA GLY A 204 13.59 -3.51 -11.94
C GLY A 204 14.40 -3.29 -10.66
N LYS A 205 13.86 -2.62 -9.63
CA LYS A 205 14.64 -2.23 -8.45
C LYS A 205 14.30 -2.95 -7.14
N PRO A 206 13.16 -2.82 -6.46
CA PRO A 206 13.01 -3.40 -5.13
C PRO A 206 12.34 -4.78 -5.12
N ALA A 207 12.79 -5.64 -4.20
CA ALA A 207 12.24 -6.98 -4.01
C ALA A 207 10.76 -6.95 -3.59
N ARG A 208 10.35 -5.95 -2.79
CA ARG A 208 8.96 -5.81 -2.31
C ARG A 208 7.92 -5.57 -3.42
N TRP A 209 8.33 -5.02 -4.57
CA TRP A 209 7.47 -4.75 -5.73
C TRP A 209 7.39 -5.90 -6.73
N LEU A 210 8.29 -6.89 -6.57
CA LEU A 210 8.52 -7.93 -7.56
C LEU A 210 7.26 -8.68 -7.96
N ILE A 211 6.45 -9.07 -6.99
CA ILE A 211 5.25 -9.88 -7.23
C ILE A 211 4.20 -9.07 -7.97
N TYR A 212 3.87 -7.87 -7.47
CA TYR A 212 2.87 -7.01 -8.12
C TYR A 212 3.25 -6.68 -9.56
N LEU A 213 4.51 -6.30 -9.79
CA LEU A 213 4.98 -5.98 -11.14
C LEU A 213 5.05 -7.20 -12.06
N SER A 214 5.13 -8.42 -11.53
CA SER A 214 5.09 -9.64 -12.33
C SER A 214 3.68 -10.08 -12.72
N THR A 215 2.70 -9.86 -11.84
CA THR A 215 1.29 -10.20 -12.07
C THR A 215 0.53 -9.10 -12.80
N HIS A 216 0.91 -7.83 -12.58
CA HIS A 216 0.36 -6.62 -13.21
C HIS A 216 1.47 -5.80 -13.87
N PRO A 217 2.00 -6.22 -15.02
CA PRO A 217 3.15 -5.56 -15.65
C PRO A 217 2.89 -4.08 -15.86
N PRO A 218 3.79 -3.20 -15.35
CA PRO A 218 3.72 -1.80 -15.67
C PRO A 218 4.00 -1.62 -17.15
N SER A 219 3.37 -0.63 -17.77
CA SER A 219 3.75 -0.21 -19.10
C SER A 219 3.65 1.29 -19.20
N THR A 220 4.54 1.90 -19.94
CA THR A 220 4.46 3.32 -20.30
C THR A 220 3.09 3.62 -20.89
N GLU A 221 2.51 2.69 -21.66
CA GLU A 221 1.16 2.79 -22.20
C GLU A 221 0.09 2.97 -21.11
N ARG A 222 0.14 2.18 -20.01
CA ARG A 222 -0.83 2.28 -18.89
C ARG A 222 -0.73 3.64 -18.21
N LEU A 223 0.49 4.12 -17.93
CA LEU A 223 0.72 5.44 -17.35
C LEU A 223 0.19 6.57 -18.26
N GLU A 224 0.55 6.54 -19.54
CA GLU A 224 0.10 7.57 -20.50
C GLU A 224 -1.42 7.54 -20.71
N ARG A 225 -2.05 6.37 -20.68
CA ARG A 225 -3.51 6.26 -20.71
C ARG A 225 -4.16 6.85 -19.46
N ALA A 226 -3.62 6.55 -18.28
CA ALA A 226 -4.10 7.13 -17.03
C ALA A 226 -3.96 8.65 -17.01
N LYS A 227 -2.84 9.20 -17.50
CA LYS A 227 -2.63 10.66 -17.64
C LYS A 227 -3.67 11.29 -18.55
N ARG A 228 -3.80 10.80 -19.78
CA ARG A 228 -4.79 11.31 -20.76
C ARG A 228 -6.22 11.23 -20.22
N ALA A 229 -6.58 10.11 -19.59
CA ALA A 229 -7.88 9.94 -18.99
C ALA A 229 -8.15 10.96 -17.86
N ASN A 230 -7.13 11.38 -17.12
CA ASN A 230 -7.25 12.40 -16.09
C ASN A 230 -7.21 13.84 -16.61
N GLU A 231 -6.66 14.07 -17.81
CA GLU A 231 -6.70 15.37 -18.49
C GLU A 231 -8.09 15.64 -19.10
N ASP A 232 -8.72 14.59 -19.64
CA ASP A 232 -10.06 14.67 -20.23
C ASP A 232 -11.00 13.65 -19.56
N LEU A 233 -11.53 14.01 -18.40
CA LEU A 233 -12.51 13.19 -17.67
C LEU A 233 -13.77 12.87 -18.50
N GLY A 234 -14.09 13.67 -19.52
CA GLY A 234 -15.21 13.42 -20.43
C GLY A 234 -14.99 12.26 -21.38
N GLN A 235 -13.74 11.92 -21.72
CA GLN A 235 -13.43 10.78 -22.60
C GLN A 235 -13.55 9.43 -21.90
N ILE A 236 -13.38 9.39 -20.57
CA ILE A 236 -13.52 8.15 -19.78
C ILE A 236 -14.99 7.73 -19.69
N TYR A 237 -15.89 8.69 -19.75
CA TYR A 237 -17.32 8.53 -19.48
C TYR A 237 -18.11 9.02 -20.69
N THR A 238 -18.47 8.12 -21.57
CA THR A 238 -19.41 8.43 -22.67
C THR A 238 -20.81 8.77 -22.14
N ASP A 239 -21.10 8.40 -20.91
CA ASP A 239 -22.38 8.56 -20.23
C ASP A 239 -22.40 9.61 -19.09
N LEU A 240 -21.24 10.20 -18.75
CA LEU A 240 -21.12 11.21 -17.69
C LEU A 240 -20.38 12.45 -18.21
N PRO A 241 -21.00 13.63 -18.31
CA PRO A 241 -20.35 14.85 -18.75
C PRO A 241 -19.20 15.27 -17.83
N ALA A 242 -18.15 15.87 -18.35
CA ALA A 242 -16.95 16.27 -17.62
C ALA A 242 -17.28 17.18 -16.41
N PHE A 243 -18.26 18.08 -16.52
CA PHE A 243 -18.69 18.92 -15.39
C PHE A 243 -19.25 18.10 -14.23
N ALA A 244 -20.02 17.05 -14.54
CA ALA A 244 -20.57 16.16 -13.50
C ALA A 244 -19.48 15.32 -12.84
N ALA A 245 -18.50 14.85 -13.63
CA ALA A 245 -17.33 14.15 -13.11
C ALA A 245 -16.52 15.02 -12.12
N HIS A 246 -16.25 16.28 -12.49
CA HIS A 246 -15.61 17.23 -11.57
C HIS A 246 -16.42 17.47 -10.31
N ALA A 247 -17.76 17.63 -10.41
CA ALA A 247 -18.60 17.80 -9.24
C ALA A 247 -18.57 16.58 -8.30
N MET A 248 -18.53 15.37 -8.84
CA MET A 248 -18.41 14.13 -8.04
C MET A 248 -17.09 14.07 -7.28
N ILE A 249 -15.96 14.37 -7.93
CA ILE A 249 -14.65 14.45 -7.27
C ILE A 249 -14.68 15.54 -6.17
N GLY A 250 -15.22 16.72 -6.49
CA GLY A 250 -15.41 17.80 -5.51
C GLY A 250 -16.21 17.35 -4.28
N THR A 251 -17.30 16.63 -4.48
CA THR A 251 -18.10 16.06 -3.39
C THR A 251 -17.31 15.06 -2.56
N GLY A 252 -16.53 14.18 -3.20
CA GLY A 252 -15.66 13.24 -2.51
C GLY A 252 -14.61 13.95 -1.65
N TYR A 253 -14.00 15.02 -2.14
CA TYR A 253 -13.06 15.83 -1.35
C TYR A 253 -13.73 16.57 -0.20
N ALA A 254 -14.93 17.15 -0.41
CA ALA A 254 -15.70 17.82 0.63
C ALA A 254 -16.06 16.87 1.78
N GLN A 255 -16.47 15.64 1.47
CA GLN A 255 -16.75 14.59 2.47
C GLN A 255 -15.51 14.23 3.31
N ARG A 256 -14.31 14.38 2.76
CA ARG A 256 -13.02 14.16 3.45
C ARG A 256 -12.51 15.39 4.20
N GLY A 257 -13.22 16.52 4.16
CA GLY A 257 -12.81 17.79 4.76
C GLY A 257 -11.77 18.56 3.95
N LEU A 258 -11.44 18.11 2.73
CA LEU A 258 -10.42 18.71 1.86
C LEU A 258 -11.08 19.77 0.95
N TYR A 259 -11.48 20.89 1.58
CA TYR A 259 -12.35 21.87 0.93
C TYR A 259 -11.68 22.68 -0.17
N ARG A 260 -10.34 22.86 -0.16
CA ARG A 260 -9.63 23.53 -1.24
C ARG A 260 -9.63 22.68 -2.51
N HIS A 261 -9.41 21.37 -2.39
CA HIS A 261 -9.55 20.43 -3.50
C HIS A 261 -11.00 20.35 -3.98
N ALA A 262 -11.96 20.33 -3.04
CA ALA A 262 -13.38 20.35 -3.39
C ALA A 262 -13.73 21.61 -4.21
N ALA A 263 -13.35 22.79 -3.73
CA ALA A 263 -13.56 24.05 -4.43
C ALA A 263 -12.90 24.08 -5.82
N PHE A 264 -11.66 23.59 -5.94
CA PHE A 264 -10.97 23.48 -7.24
C PHE A 264 -11.78 22.67 -8.25
N HIS A 265 -12.29 21.51 -7.86
CA HIS A 265 -13.08 20.67 -8.75
C HIS A 265 -14.48 21.24 -9.02
N TYR A 266 -15.14 21.84 -8.04
CA TYR A 266 -16.42 22.51 -8.26
C TYR A 266 -16.28 23.71 -9.19
N GLU A 267 -15.20 24.51 -9.10
CA GLU A 267 -14.92 25.59 -10.04
C GLU A 267 -14.71 25.08 -11.47
N ALA A 268 -13.99 23.97 -11.62
CA ALA A 268 -13.84 23.34 -12.93
C ALA A 268 -15.21 22.90 -13.50
N ALA A 269 -16.07 22.34 -12.65
CA ALA A 269 -17.43 21.98 -13.03
C ALA A 269 -18.27 23.20 -13.45
N VAL A 270 -18.23 24.28 -12.67
CA VAL A 270 -18.94 25.55 -12.95
C VAL A 270 -18.42 26.21 -14.22
N LYS A 271 -17.09 26.15 -14.46
CA LYS A 271 -16.51 26.68 -15.70
C LYS A 271 -17.00 25.94 -16.94
N LEU A 272 -17.19 24.64 -16.86
CA LEU A 272 -17.72 23.80 -17.93
C LEU A 272 -19.24 23.96 -18.11
N GLN A 273 -19.98 24.09 -17.00
CA GLN A 273 -21.43 24.27 -16.99
C GLN A 273 -21.86 25.29 -15.93
N PRO A 274 -21.94 26.59 -16.31
CA PRO A 274 -22.18 27.70 -15.39
C PRO A 274 -23.54 27.69 -14.66
N SER A 275 -24.48 26.88 -15.10
CA SER A 275 -25.81 26.71 -14.49
C SER A 275 -25.97 25.40 -13.72
N TYR A 276 -24.90 24.64 -13.50
CA TYR A 276 -24.98 23.35 -12.81
C TYR A 276 -25.07 23.56 -11.29
N VAL A 277 -26.30 23.61 -10.80
CA VAL A 277 -26.62 23.92 -9.39
C VAL A 277 -25.88 23.05 -8.36
N PRO A 278 -25.72 21.72 -8.54
CA PRO A 278 -24.96 20.92 -7.56
C PRO A 278 -23.52 21.40 -7.39
N ALA A 279 -22.84 21.82 -8.45
CA ALA A 279 -21.48 22.33 -8.33
C ALA A 279 -21.42 23.74 -7.75
N LEU A 280 -22.36 24.61 -8.10
CA LEU A 280 -22.49 25.95 -7.51
C LEU A 280 -22.72 25.89 -5.99
N LEU A 281 -23.64 25.03 -5.56
CA LEU A 281 -23.94 24.83 -4.15
C LEU A 281 -22.74 24.20 -3.41
N GLY A 282 -22.11 23.18 -3.97
CA GLY A 282 -20.92 22.58 -3.40
C GLY A 282 -19.75 23.56 -3.31
N LEU A 283 -19.57 24.44 -4.29
CA LEU A 283 -18.57 25.49 -4.26
C LEU A 283 -18.85 26.52 -3.16
N ALA A 284 -20.10 26.97 -3.03
CA ALA A 284 -20.51 27.89 -1.97
C ALA A 284 -20.22 27.30 -0.57
N GLN A 285 -20.59 26.03 -0.35
CA GLN A 285 -20.34 25.33 0.90
C GLN A 285 -18.83 25.14 1.17
N ALA A 286 -18.06 24.79 0.16
CA ALA A 286 -16.62 24.64 0.31
C ALA A 286 -15.95 25.97 0.68
N ARG A 287 -16.38 27.09 0.08
CA ARG A 287 -15.90 28.44 0.40
C ARG A 287 -16.32 28.88 1.81
N GLU A 288 -17.55 28.54 2.22
CA GLU A 288 -18.03 28.77 3.59
C GLU A 288 -17.14 28.07 4.64
N GLU A 289 -16.85 26.79 4.44
CA GLU A 289 -15.99 26.02 5.35
C GLU A 289 -14.54 26.54 5.39
N LEU A 290 -14.06 27.14 4.29
CA LEU A 290 -12.78 27.82 4.22
C LEU A 290 -12.81 29.23 4.82
N GLN A 291 -13.97 29.71 5.29
CA GLN A 291 -14.21 31.06 5.82
C GLN A 291 -13.96 32.18 4.76
N GLU A 292 -14.04 31.84 3.50
CA GLU A 292 -13.97 32.76 2.36
C GLU A 292 -15.38 33.35 2.12
N TRP A 293 -15.85 34.17 3.09
CA TRP A 293 -17.26 34.58 3.22
C TRP A 293 -17.83 35.30 2.00
N ASP A 294 -17.06 36.21 1.39
CA ASP A 294 -17.51 36.97 0.20
C ASP A 294 -17.68 36.08 -1.02
N GLU A 295 -16.76 35.14 -1.22
CA GLU A 295 -16.89 34.14 -2.31
C GLU A 295 -18.06 33.19 -2.03
N ALA A 296 -18.21 32.70 -0.80
CA ALA A 296 -19.32 31.83 -0.44
C ALA A 296 -20.68 32.54 -0.69
N LYS A 297 -20.80 33.81 -0.28
CA LYS A 297 -22.00 34.66 -0.51
C LYS A 297 -22.32 34.73 -2.01
N LYS A 298 -21.36 35.08 -2.84
CA LYS A 298 -21.50 35.19 -4.30
C LYS A 298 -22.07 33.91 -4.92
N TRP A 299 -21.58 32.74 -4.51
CA TRP A 299 -22.01 31.48 -5.06
C TRP A 299 -23.39 31.05 -4.54
N TYR A 300 -23.75 31.33 -3.28
CA TYR A 300 -25.10 31.12 -2.76
C TYR A 300 -26.11 32.02 -3.49
N GLU A 301 -25.79 33.30 -3.70
CA GLU A 301 -26.63 34.22 -4.47
C GLU A 301 -26.82 33.68 -5.91
N ARG A 302 -25.78 33.15 -6.55
CA ARG A 302 -25.87 32.54 -7.87
C ARG A 302 -26.78 31.31 -7.90
N VAL A 303 -26.77 30.48 -6.87
CA VAL A 303 -27.73 29.36 -6.75
C VAL A 303 -29.15 29.88 -6.67
N LEU A 304 -29.42 30.92 -5.86
CA LEU A 304 -30.75 31.48 -5.67
C LEU A 304 -31.29 32.24 -6.89
N GLU A 305 -30.41 32.74 -7.77
CA GLU A 305 -30.81 33.26 -9.09
C GLU A 305 -31.39 32.17 -10.00
N LEU A 306 -30.83 30.97 -9.93
CA LEU A 306 -31.27 29.82 -10.74
C LEU A 306 -32.43 29.05 -10.08
N GLU A 307 -32.36 28.89 -8.78
CA GLU A 307 -33.36 28.19 -7.95
C GLU A 307 -33.77 29.04 -6.74
N PRO A 308 -34.70 29.99 -6.88
CA PRO A 308 -35.10 30.91 -5.80
C PRO A 308 -35.64 30.23 -4.54
N GLN A 309 -36.04 28.94 -4.61
CA GLN A 309 -36.56 28.17 -3.51
C GLN A 309 -35.52 27.18 -2.91
N ASN A 310 -34.25 27.27 -3.31
CA ASN A 310 -33.21 26.37 -2.78
C ASN A 310 -32.93 26.70 -1.31
N GLU A 311 -33.45 25.84 -0.41
CA GLU A 311 -33.40 26.05 1.03
C GLU A 311 -31.94 26.01 1.57
N MET A 312 -31.11 25.14 1.06
CA MET A 312 -29.69 25.04 1.47
C MET A 312 -28.92 26.33 1.14
N ALA A 313 -29.18 26.91 -0.03
CA ALA A 313 -28.55 28.17 -0.41
C ALA A 313 -29.03 29.35 0.43
N ARG A 314 -30.32 29.39 0.82
CA ARG A 314 -30.87 30.42 1.72
C ARG A 314 -30.21 30.35 3.10
N GLN A 315 -30.18 29.17 3.71
CA GLN A 315 -29.58 28.95 5.02
C GLN A 315 -28.07 29.26 5.02
N GLY A 316 -27.33 28.83 3.98
CA GLY A 316 -25.93 29.16 3.81
C GLY A 316 -25.69 30.66 3.68
N LEU A 317 -26.50 31.35 2.89
CA LEU A 317 -26.40 32.82 2.72
C LEU A 317 -26.63 33.58 4.03
N GLU A 318 -27.61 33.17 4.83
CA GLU A 318 -27.86 33.76 6.15
C GLU A 318 -26.68 33.55 7.10
N LYS A 319 -26.13 32.33 7.15
CA LYS A 319 -24.98 31.99 7.96
C LYS A 319 -23.75 32.82 7.57
N VAL A 320 -23.47 32.96 6.27
CA VAL A 320 -22.37 33.75 5.75
C VAL A 320 -22.50 35.25 6.09
N LYS A 321 -23.70 35.80 5.95
CA LYS A 321 -23.99 37.21 6.32
C LYS A 321 -23.73 37.50 7.80
N SER A 322 -24.11 36.58 8.69
CA SER A 322 -23.86 36.74 10.13
C SER A 322 -22.38 36.58 10.51
N ALA A 323 -21.62 35.68 9.82
CA ALA A 323 -20.21 35.45 10.09
C ALA A 323 -19.29 36.57 9.58
N SER A 324 -19.61 37.17 8.42
CA SER A 324 -18.84 38.27 7.82
C SER A 324 -18.76 39.54 8.67
N GLN A 325 -19.73 39.75 9.58
CA GLN A 325 -19.77 40.94 10.44
C GLN A 325 -18.82 40.90 11.64
N ASN A 326 -18.18 39.74 11.94
CA ASN A 326 -17.43 39.53 13.17
C ASN A 326 -15.90 39.35 12.95
N SER A 327 -15.33 39.58 11.76
CA SER A 327 -13.91 39.31 11.45
C SER A 327 -13.07 40.60 11.52
N ALA A 328 -12.11 40.67 12.46
CA ALA A 328 -11.07 41.70 12.53
C ALA A 328 -9.67 41.12 12.34
N PRO A 329 -8.74 41.78 11.61
CA PRO A 329 -7.39 41.28 11.36
C PRO A 329 -6.43 41.54 12.50
N ALA A 330 -5.55 40.56 12.82
CA ALA A 330 -4.47 40.67 13.80
C ALA A 330 -3.12 40.95 13.13
N THR A 331 -2.44 42.00 13.60
CA THR A 331 -1.07 42.34 13.18
C THR A 331 -0.07 42.02 14.31
N LEU A 332 1.03 41.30 13.97
CA LEU A 332 2.08 40.88 14.91
C LEU A 332 3.45 41.45 14.50
N HIS A 333 4.23 41.92 15.48
CA HIS A 333 5.61 42.38 15.31
C HIS A 333 6.64 41.43 15.95
N PRO A 334 7.85 41.23 15.36
CA PRO A 334 8.82 40.25 15.81
C PRO A 334 9.61 40.62 17.07
N ALA A 335 9.88 39.62 17.94
CA ALA A 335 10.57 39.71 19.21
C ALA A 335 11.98 39.02 19.23
N PRO A 336 12.90 39.34 20.18
CA PRO A 336 14.29 38.82 20.24
C PRO A 336 14.45 37.30 20.32
N LYS A 337 13.48 36.56 20.85
CA LYS A 337 13.46 35.10 20.91
C LYS A 337 13.39 34.43 19.51
N GLN A 338 12.88 35.15 18.54
CA GLN A 338 12.70 34.72 17.15
C GLN A 338 14.05 34.48 16.44
N THR A 339 15.05 35.32 16.68
CA THR A 339 16.39 35.22 16.07
C THR A 339 17.13 33.95 16.50
N LEU A 340 16.97 33.49 17.75
CA LEU A 340 17.60 32.27 18.25
C LEU A 340 16.91 31.03 17.67
N ALA A 341 15.60 31.05 17.61
CA ALA A 341 14.81 29.97 17.00
C ALA A 341 15.12 29.79 15.51
N LEU A 342 15.23 30.88 14.75
CA LEU A 342 15.59 30.84 13.32
C LEU A 342 17.01 30.28 13.11
N LYS A 343 18.00 30.69 13.92
CA LYS A 343 19.37 30.14 13.84
C LYS A 343 19.40 28.63 14.16
N TRP A 344 18.59 28.18 15.13
CA TRP A 344 18.49 26.77 15.43
C TRP A 344 17.84 25.99 14.26
N LEU A 345 16.74 26.51 13.68
CA LEU A 345 16.06 25.89 12.53
C LEU A 345 16.98 25.76 11.31
N GLU A 346 17.79 26.80 11.02
CA GLU A 346 18.77 26.76 9.92
C GLU A 346 19.81 25.63 10.14
N ARG A 347 20.35 25.53 11.39
CA ARG A 347 21.30 24.46 11.71
C ARG A 347 20.67 23.07 11.65
N ALA A 348 19.47 22.91 12.21
CA ALA A 348 18.75 21.65 12.19
C ALA A 348 18.43 21.22 10.74
N MET A 349 17.96 22.14 9.91
CA MET A 349 17.69 21.84 8.48
C MET A 349 18.96 21.40 7.74
N ALA A 350 20.11 22.04 7.96
CA ALA A 350 21.37 21.61 7.35
C ALA A 350 21.81 20.21 7.80
N GLU A 351 21.60 19.85 9.07
CA GLU A 351 21.85 18.50 9.59
C GLU A 351 20.93 17.48 8.92
N TRP A 352 19.64 17.76 8.80
CA TRP A 352 18.68 16.90 8.14
C TRP A 352 18.92 16.73 6.63
N GLU A 353 19.39 17.77 5.93
CA GLU A 353 19.83 17.69 4.52
C GLU A 353 21.05 16.77 4.36
N GLN A 354 21.97 16.79 5.33
CA GLN A 354 23.09 15.83 5.33
C GLN A 354 22.62 14.39 5.53
N ILE A 355 21.65 14.15 6.42
CA ILE A 355 21.05 12.84 6.63
C ILE A 355 20.34 12.37 5.35
N GLU A 356 19.56 13.23 4.68
CA GLU A 356 18.90 12.89 3.41
C GLU A 356 19.91 12.50 2.32
N LYS A 357 21.01 13.24 2.20
CA LYS A 357 22.09 12.91 1.27
C LYS A 357 22.67 11.52 1.55
N GLN A 358 22.92 11.18 2.81
CA GLN A 358 23.40 9.85 3.19
C GLN A 358 22.39 8.74 2.81
N TRP A 359 21.09 8.96 2.98
CA TRP A 359 20.07 8.01 2.55
C TRP A 359 20.02 7.87 1.03
N ALA A 360 20.19 8.97 0.27
CA ALA A 360 20.23 8.94 -1.20
C ALA A 360 21.44 8.17 -1.73
N GLU A 361 22.63 8.38 -1.14
CA GLU A 361 23.85 7.63 -1.50
C GLU A 361 23.69 6.13 -1.21
N ARG A 362 23.14 5.77 -0.05
CA ARG A 362 22.88 4.35 0.29
C ARG A 362 21.83 3.72 -0.60
N GLN A 363 20.83 4.46 -1.08
CA GLN A 363 19.89 3.94 -2.05
C GLN A 363 20.55 3.50 -3.35
N GLN A 364 21.57 4.21 -3.81
CA GLN A 364 22.29 3.84 -5.02
C GLN A 364 23.16 2.59 -4.84
N THR A 365 23.76 2.42 -3.66
CA THR A 365 24.67 1.30 -3.37
C THR A 365 23.96 0.08 -2.82
N ALA A 366 23.17 0.21 -1.76
CA ALA A 366 22.53 -0.90 -1.08
C ALA A 366 21.36 -1.49 -1.90
N PHE A 367 20.57 -0.66 -2.59
CA PHE A 367 19.45 -1.14 -3.41
C PHE A 367 19.82 -1.56 -4.83
N GLY A 368 20.96 -1.16 -5.36
CA GLY A 368 21.55 -1.83 -6.53
C GLY A 368 21.82 -3.30 -6.24
N THR A 369 22.25 -3.62 -5.01
CA THR A 369 22.48 -5.00 -4.53
C THR A 369 21.16 -5.74 -4.27
N THR A 370 20.13 -5.09 -3.69
CA THR A 370 18.82 -5.73 -3.47
C THR A 370 18.03 -5.92 -4.77
N GLY A 371 18.16 -5.04 -5.74
CA GLY A 371 17.63 -5.24 -7.10
C GLY A 371 18.28 -6.45 -7.79
N ASN A 372 19.58 -6.66 -7.59
CA ASN A 372 20.27 -7.87 -8.03
C ASN A 372 19.78 -9.11 -7.26
N ALA A 373 19.54 -9.02 -5.94
CA ALA A 373 18.98 -10.09 -5.14
C ALA A 373 17.57 -10.49 -5.63
N ALA A 374 16.72 -9.53 -5.99
CA ALA A 374 15.40 -9.81 -6.57
C ALA A 374 15.47 -10.53 -7.94
N ALA A 375 16.43 -10.14 -8.79
CA ALA A 375 16.70 -10.84 -10.05
C ALA A 375 17.22 -12.26 -9.81
N GLN A 376 18.10 -12.44 -8.84
CA GLN A 376 18.62 -13.74 -8.41
C GLN A 376 17.52 -14.63 -7.84
N ILE A 377 16.65 -14.12 -6.99
CA ILE A 377 15.48 -14.86 -6.46
C ILE A 377 14.65 -15.40 -7.62
N ARG A 378 14.35 -14.60 -8.64
CA ARG A 378 13.61 -15.05 -9.84
C ARG A 378 14.34 -16.16 -10.59
N ALA A 379 15.65 -16.02 -10.78
CA ALA A 379 16.48 -17.04 -11.45
C ALA A 379 16.50 -18.35 -10.64
N LEU A 380 16.64 -18.25 -9.32
CA LEU A 380 16.63 -19.40 -8.42
C LEU A 380 15.27 -20.10 -8.39
N TRP A 381 14.15 -19.34 -8.38
CA TRP A 381 12.80 -19.89 -8.54
C TRP A 381 12.63 -20.62 -9.87
N SER A 382 13.12 -20.06 -10.97
CA SER A 382 13.07 -20.70 -12.28
C SER A 382 13.86 -22.01 -12.28
N GLN A 383 15.06 -22.03 -11.69
CA GLN A 383 15.87 -23.23 -11.55
C GLN A 383 15.20 -24.28 -10.66
N MET A 384 14.64 -23.87 -9.52
CA MET A 384 13.89 -24.76 -8.64
C MET A 384 12.74 -25.48 -9.35
N ARG A 385 11.97 -24.76 -10.17
CA ARG A 385 10.87 -25.32 -10.95
C ARG A 385 11.33 -26.29 -12.05
N SER A 386 12.54 -26.13 -12.56
CA SER A 386 13.10 -27.03 -13.56
C SER A 386 13.58 -28.37 -12.97
N ILE A 387 13.65 -28.48 -11.63
CA ILE A 387 14.04 -29.73 -10.94
C ILE A 387 12.81 -30.68 -10.99
N PRO A 388 12.92 -31.83 -11.67
CA PRO A 388 11.81 -32.77 -11.75
C PRO A 388 11.55 -33.40 -10.37
N LEU A 389 10.46 -33.00 -9.74
CA LEU A 389 9.94 -33.62 -8.51
C LEU A 389 9.04 -34.79 -8.91
N ARG A 390 9.01 -35.86 -8.13
CA ARG A 390 8.36 -37.09 -8.52
C ARG A 390 7.02 -37.30 -7.80
N SER A 391 5.99 -37.67 -8.56
CA SER A 391 4.77 -38.28 -8.06
C SER A 391 4.74 -39.75 -8.51
N GLY A 392 5.09 -40.69 -7.64
CA GLY A 392 4.92 -42.11 -7.89
C GLY A 392 6.12 -43.03 -7.55
N PRO A 393 5.89 -44.37 -7.49
CA PRO A 393 6.95 -45.31 -7.15
C PRO A 393 8.04 -45.41 -8.23
N VAL A 394 9.29 -45.55 -7.80
CA VAL A 394 10.45 -45.68 -8.70
C VAL A 394 10.41 -47.03 -9.40
N SER A 395 10.18 -47.05 -10.72
CA SER A 395 10.49 -48.24 -11.52
C SER A 395 11.94 -48.16 -12.02
N ILE A 396 12.83 -48.95 -11.44
CA ILE A 396 14.21 -49.06 -11.87
C ILE A 396 14.23 -49.93 -13.10
N THR A 397 14.68 -49.36 -14.24
CA THR A 397 14.97 -50.15 -15.46
C THR A 397 16.39 -50.59 -15.39
N PHE A 398 16.59 -51.91 -15.23
CA PHE A 398 17.91 -52.52 -15.34
C PHE A 398 18.28 -52.75 -16.80
N SER A 399 19.54 -52.57 -17.15
CA SER A 399 20.06 -52.92 -18.49
C SER A 399 19.93 -54.43 -18.75
N GLN A 400 19.85 -54.84 -20.03
CA GLN A 400 19.74 -56.26 -20.37
C GLN A 400 20.89 -57.12 -19.85
N SER A 401 22.09 -56.56 -19.63
CA SER A 401 23.23 -57.22 -18.99
C SER A 401 23.02 -57.50 -17.52
N GLU A 402 22.41 -56.56 -16.77
CA GLU A 402 22.05 -56.72 -15.36
C GLU A 402 20.86 -57.69 -15.15
N ARG A 403 20.01 -57.93 -16.18
CA ARG A 403 18.94 -58.93 -16.14
C ARG A 403 19.45 -60.35 -16.32
N ARG A 404 20.61 -60.58 -16.94
CA ARG A 404 21.20 -61.93 -17.12
C ARG A 404 21.85 -62.45 -15.83
N ASP A 405 22.49 -61.61 -15.02
CA ASP A 405 23.09 -62.01 -13.75
C ASP A 405 22.06 -62.35 -12.64
N ARG A 406 20.80 -61.95 -12.80
CA ARG A 406 19.72 -62.21 -11.79
C ARG A 406 19.19 -63.65 -11.77
N ARG A 407 19.57 -64.50 -12.71
CA ARG A 407 19.04 -65.85 -12.68
C ARG A 407 19.75 -66.80 -11.69
N ASN A 408 20.76 -66.30 -10.99
CA ASN A 408 21.54 -67.16 -10.11
C ASN A 408 22.08 -66.52 -8.83
N ASN A 409 21.32 -65.60 -8.19
CA ASN A 409 21.61 -65.29 -6.77
C ASN A 409 20.54 -64.36 -6.23
N ASP A 410 20.00 -64.72 -5.06
CA ASP A 410 19.37 -63.84 -4.06
C ASP A 410 20.40 -62.84 -3.55
N ASP A 411 20.77 -61.83 -4.34
CA ASP A 411 21.74 -60.80 -3.94
C ASP A 411 21.00 -59.72 -3.14
N PRO A 412 21.18 -59.62 -1.81
CA PRO A 412 20.57 -58.60 -0.99
C PRO A 412 21.11 -57.20 -1.30
N PHE A 413 22.16 -57.10 -2.12
CA PHE A 413 22.82 -55.85 -2.51
C PHE A 413 21.94 -55.00 -3.43
N SER A 414 21.20 -55.58 -4.41
CA SER A 414 20.37 -54.86 -5.33
C SER A 414 19.11 -54.23 -4.64
N TRP A 415 18.59 -54.94 -3.63
CA TRP A 415 17.43 -54.46 -2.85
C TRP A 415 17.83 -53.31 -1.93
N ARG A 416 19.00 -53.38 -1.28
CA ARG A 416 19.55 -52.31 -0.44
C ARG A 416 19.84 -51.04 -1.26
N GLU A 417 20.39 -51.14 -2.45
CA GLU A 417 20.61 -50.01 -3.35
C GLU A 417 19.28 -49.37 -3.81
N THR A 418 18.28 -50.14 -4.10
CA THR A 418 16.95 -49.64 -4.47
C THR A 418 16.30 -48.86 -3.34
N ILE A 419 16.35 -49.37 -2.10
CA ILE A 419 15.86 -48.66 -0.91
C ILE A 419 16.65 -47.38 -0.68
N ARG A 420 17.99 -47.44 -0.85
CA ARG A 420 18.83 -46.26 -0.70
C ARG A 420 18.51 -45.18 -1.73
N LEU A 421 18.28 -45.54 -2.98
CA LEU A 421 17.88 -44.62 -4.04
C LEU A 421 16.51 -43.99 -3.75
N ASP A 422 15.56 -44.79 -3.32
CA ASP A 422 14.21 -44.30 -2.97
C ASP A 422 14.25 -43.32 -1.79
N ASN A 423 15.05 -43.61 -0.77
CA ASN A 423 15.28 -42.70 0.35
C ASN A 423 15.96 -41.40 -0.06
N LEU A 424 16.94 -41.44 -0.97
CA LEU A 424 17.58 -40.23 -1.48
C LEU A 424 16.64 -39.39 -2.34
N MET A 425 15.74 -40.02 -3.11
CA MET A 425 14.69 -39.32 -3.85
C MET A 425 13.74 -38.56 -2.92
N ARG A 426 13.30 -39.18 -1.81
CA ARG A 426 12.49 -38.51 -0.77
C ARG A 426 13.24 -37.38 -0.11
N THR A 427 14.51 -37.62 0.28
CA THR A 427 15.39 -36.57 0.85
C THR A 427 15.57 -35.39 -0.10
N ARG A 428 15.69 -35.63 -1.40
CA ARG A 428 15.75 -34.58 -2.42
C ARG A 428 14.46 -33.74 -2.43
N ASP A 429 13.31 -34.40 -2.40
CA ASP A 429 12.00 -33.71 -2.41
C ASP A 429 11.80 -32.87 -1.15
N GLU A 430 12.17 -33.39 0.03
CA GLU A 430 12.17 -32.65 1.30
C GLU A 430 13.07 -31.41 1.22
N ILE A 431 14.29 -31.55 0.70
CA ILE A 431 15.24 -30.41 0.56
C ILE A 431 14.70 -29.41 -0.48
N ALA A 432 14.03 -29.85 -1.51
CA ALA A 432 13.40 -28.96 -2.50
C ALA A 432 12.28 -28.12 -1.87
N GLU A 433 11.47 -28.72 -0.99
CA GLU A 433 10.45 -27.99 -0.23
C GLU A 433 11.09 -27.01 0.77
N ASP A 434 12.14 -27.43 1.48
CA ASP A 434 12.89 -26.53 2.38
C ASP A 434 13.50 -25.36 1.62
N CYS A 435 14.04 -25.61 0.44
CA CYS A 435 14.59 -24.58 -0.43
C CYS A 435 13.51 -23.58 -0.88
N ALA A 436 12.34 -24.07 -1.27
CA ALA A 436 11.20 -23.22 -1.62
C ALA A 436 10.75 -22.36 -0.44
N ARG A 437 10.64 -22.95 0.77
CA ARG A 437 10.32 -22.22 2.00
C ARG A 437 11.37 -21.14 2.33
N THR A 438 12.64 -21.47 2.20
CA THR A 438 13.74 -20.52 2.47
C THR A 438 13.76 -19.37 1.46
N LEU A 439 13.52 -19.65 0.17
CA LEU A 439 13.37 -18.62 -0.87
C LEU A 439 12.21 -17.66 -0.58
N ALA A 440 11.05 -18.19 -0.21
CA ALA A 440 9.89 -17.37 0.14
C ALA A 440 10.17 -16.53 1.39
N ALA A 441 10.78 -17.10 2.43
CA ALA A 441 11.17 -16.37 3.63
C ALA A 441 12.22 -15.28 3.34
N PHE A 442 13.17 -15.54 2.44
CA PHE A 442 14.14 -14.55 2.01
C PHE A 442 13.47 -13.36 1.29
N GLN A 443 12.53 -13.64 0.41
CA GLN A 443 11.76 -12.59 -0.28
C GLN A 443 10.99 -11.70 0.71
N ILE A 444 10.30 -12.30 1.68
CA ILE A 444 9.58 -11.58 2.74
C ILE A 444 10.54 -10.72 3.57
N ALA A 445 11.70 -11.27 3.95
CA ALA A 445 12.70 -10.53 4.71
C ALA A 445 13.25 -9.33 3.93
N MET A 446 13.50 -9.49 2.65
CA MET A 446 13.93 -8.39 1.79
C MET A 446 12.88 -7.29 1.72
N ALA A 447 11.60 -7.65 1.57
CA ALA A 447 10.50 -6.67 1.57
C ALA A 447 10.41 -5.89 2.90
N GLU A 448 10.64 -6.55 4.04
CA GLU A 448 10.68 -5.87 5.36
C GLU A 448 11.88 -4.93 5.49
N VAL A 449 13.08 -5.33 5.06
CA VAL A 449 14.29 -4.49 5.06
C VAL A 449 14.05 -3.23 4.22
N GLU A 450 13.54 -3.39 3.00
CA GLU A 450 13.22 -2.29 2.09
C GLU A 450 12.16 -1.36 2.67
N SER A 451 11.10 -1.91 3.29
CA SER A 451 10.06 -1.11 3.93
C SER A 451 10.62 -0.22 5.05
N VAL A 452 11.53 -0.75 5.90
CA VAL A 452 12.16 0.05 6.95
C VAL A 452 13.03 1.16 6.39
N PHE A 453 13.76 0.87 5.32
CA PHE A 453 14.60 1.86 4.65
C PHE A 453 13.77 2.99 4.01
N GLU A 454 12.70 2.66 3.30
CA GLU A 454 11.82 3.64 2.69
C GLU A 454 11.15 4.54 3.74
N ASP A 455 10.70 3.96 4.87
CA ASP A 455 10.10 4.73 5.96
C ASP A 455 11.12 5.64 6.65
N ALA A 456 12.38 5.21 6.83
CA ALA A 456 13.43 6.04 7.38
C ALA A 456 13.73 7.24 6.48
N ARG A 457 13.80 7.01 5.17
CA ARG A 457 13.98 8.07 4.18
C ARG A 457 12.78 9.00 4.11
N TYR A 458 11.59 8.46 4.17
CA TYR A 458 10.36 9.27 4.22
C TYR A 458 10.30 10.13 5.49
N ALA A 459 10.65 9.57 6.65
CA ALA A 459 10.75 10.31 7.90
C ALA A 459 11.73 11.49 7.80
N THR A 460 12.89 11.29 7.15
CA THR A 460 13.89 12.36 6.94
C THR A 460 13.30 13.52 6.14
N ARG A 461 12.62 13.21 5.02
CA ARG A 461 11.97 14.25 4.19
C ARG A 461 10.83 14.95 4.92
N LEU A 462 10.05 14.20 5.68
CA LEU A 462 8.94 14.75 6.45
C LEU A 462 9.44 15.71 7.56
N TRP A 463 10.56 15.38 8.21
CA TRP A 463 11.25 16.27 9.15
C TRP A 463 11.70 17.56 8.48
N LEU A 464 12.41 17.47 7.36
CA LEU A 464 12.86 18.64 6.60
C LEU A 464 11.68 19.56 6.24
N GLN A 465 10.60 18.98 5.76
CA GLN A 465 9.41 19.75 5.42
C GLN A 465 8.78 20.40 6.65
N GLY A 466 8.63 19.65 7.75
CA GLY A 466 8.11 20.19 9.02
C GLY A 466 8.96 21.36 9.56
N LEU A 467 10.29 21.24 9.50
CA LEU A 467 11.19 22.34 9.92
C LEU A 467 11.09 23.57 9.00
N ARG A 468 10.90 23.38 7.68
CA ARG A 468 10.64 24.50 6.75
C ARG A 468 9.34 25.21 7.08
N ASP A 469 8.28 24.49 7.42
CA ASP A 469 7.01 25.07 7.83
C ASP A 469 7.15 25.87 9.13
N TRP A 470 7.83 25.29 10.12
CA TRP A 470 8.09 25.99 11.38
C TRP A 470 8.97 27.22 11.17
N ARG A 471 9.93 27.19 10.23
CA ARG A 471 10.71 28.39 9.87
C ARG A 471 9.82 29.51 9.36
N GLN A 472 8.85 29.19 8.47
CA GLN A 472 7.87 30.18 7.98
C GLN A 472 7.01 30.73 9.12
N LEU A 473 6.53 29.87 10.03
CA LEU A 473 5.72 30.29 11.18
C LEU A 473 6.51 31.18 12.14
N VAL A 474 7.74 30.81 12.47
CA VAL A 474 8.64 31.63 13.33
C VAL A 474 8.95 32.99 12.67
N THR A 475 9.15 33.00 11.34
CA THR A 475 9.33 34.28 10.60
C THR A 475 8.10 35.17 10.70
N LYS A 476 6.90 34.60 10.79
CA LYS A 476 5.63 35.30 10.98
C LYS A 476 5.32 35.65 12.46
N GLY A 477 6.21 35.34 13.39
CA GLY A 477 6.08 35.72 14.80
C GLY A 477 5.60 34.62 15.76
N HIS A 478 5.43 33.38 15.29
CA HIS A 478 5.08 32.27 16.17
C HIS A 478 6.27 31.74 16.97
N ASP A 479 6.05 31.30 18.19
CA ASP A 479 7.07 30.64 19.00
C ASP A 479 7.35 29.22 18.54
N LEU A 480 8.62 28.80 18.49
CA LEU A 480 9.02 27.42 18.23
C LEU A 480 8.86 26.59 19.51
N PRO A 481 8.00 25.54 19.54
CA PRO A 481 7.86 24.67 20.71
C PRO A 481 9.16 23.92 21.03
N GLN A 482 9.55 23.89 22.31
CA GLN A 482 10.74 23.15 22.76
C GLN A 482 10.64 21.65 22.54
N SER A 483 9.42 21.09 22.52
CA SER A 483 9.15 19.70 22.17
C SER A 483 9.63 19.34 20.77
N ILE A 484 9.52 20.27 19.81
CA ILE A 484 9.98 20.05 18.42
C ILE A 484 11.51 20.03 18.38
N VAL A 485 12.17 20.91 19.13
CA VAL A 485 13.64 20.96 19.23
C VAL A 485 14.17 19.62 19.72
N GLY A 486 13.69 19.13 20.87
CA GLY A 486 14.12 17.86 21.44
C GLY A 486 13.79 16.64 20.55
N ALA A 487 12.62 16.63 19.94
CA ALA A 487 12.19 15.57 19.03
C ALA A 487 13.02 15.52 17.73
N SER A 488 13.41 16.67 17.19
CA SER A 488 14.30 16.76 16.02
C SER A 488 15.68 16.19 16.33
N ASP A 489 16.29 16.63 17.45
CA ASP A 489 17.63 16.17 17.85
C ASP A 489 17.65 14.65 18.20
N GLU A 490 16.59 14.10 18.74
CA GLU A 490 16.47 12.67 18.98
C GLU A 490 16.30 11.89 17.67
N SER A 491 15.40 12.34 16.80
CA SER A 491 15.10 11.68 15.52
C SER A 491 16.29 11.70 14.58
N SER A 492 17.06 12.80 14.50
CA SER A 492 18.27 12.91 13.69
C SER A 492 19.31 11.88 14.13
N ARG A 493 19.56 11.76 15.43
CA ARG A 493 20.48 10.75 16.00
C ARG A 493 20.02 9.31 15.73
N ILE A 494 18.73 9.06 15.80
CA ILE A 494 18.16 7.74 15.51
C ILE A 494 18.39 7.39 14.04
N LEU A 495 17.96 8.24 13.11
CA LEU A 495 18.04 7.94 11.68
C LEU A 495 19.47 7.87 11.18
N PHE A 496 20.37 8.67 11.74
CA PHE A 496 21.80 8.57 11.44
C PHE A 496 22.36 7.18 11.82
N ARG A 497 22.08 6.70 13.05
CA ARG A 497 22.52 5.37 13.50
C ARG A 497 21.92 4.24 12.68
N VAL A 498 20.63 4.34 12.36
CA VAL A 498 19.94 3.33 11.54
C VAL A 498 20.55 3.27 10.14
N ALA A 499 20.94 4.41 9.55
CA ALA A 499 21.59 4.44 8.25
C ALA A 499 22.87 3.61 8.22
N PHE A 500 23.74 3.74 9.22
CA PHE A 500 24.95 2.92 9.32
C PHE A 500 24.68 1.42 9.58
N ALA A 501 23.58 1.10 10.27
CA ALA A 501 23.24 -0.29 10.52
C ALA A 501 22.78 -1.05 9.27
N PHE A 502 22.35 -0.36 8.23
CA PHE A 502 22.01 -0.98 6.94
C PHE A 502 23.22 -1.51 6.17
N ASP A 503 24.42 -0.98 6.37
CA ASP A 503 25.64 -1.48 5.73
C ASP A 503 25.94 -2.95 6.13
N ARG A 504 25.61 -3.32 7.38
CA ARG A 504 25.73 -4.71 7.87
C ARG A 504 24.67 -5.62 7.28
N ASP A 505 23.46 -5.11 7.05
CA ASP A 505 22.39 -5.89 6.44
C ASP A 505 22.67 -6.21 4.98
N GLU A 506 23.28 -5.30 4.24
CA GLU A 506 23.71 -5.54 2.86
C GLU A 506 24.66 -6.74 2.76
N THR A 507 25.63 -6.82 3.68
CA THR A 507 26.57 -7.96 3.74
C THR A 507 25.82 -9.25 4.07
N ALA A 508 24.92 -9.22 5.07
CA ALA A 508 24.13 -10.40 5.45
C ALA A 508 23.23 -10.88 4.30
N VAL A 509 22.60 -9.96 3.58
CA VAL A 509 21.78 -10.30 2.39
C VAL A 509 22.58 -11.02 1.34
N ARG A 510 23.78 -10.53 1.00
CA ARG A 510 24.67 -11.19 0.02
C ARG A 510 25.13 -12.56 0.48
N ASP A 511 25.35 -12.77 1.78
CA ASP A 511 25.74 -14.06 2.34
C ASP A 511 24.59 -15.06 2.29
N ILE A 512 23.39 -14.66 2.66
CA ILE A 512 22.17 -15.48 2.54
C ILE A 512 21.92 -15.88 1.08
N GLU A 513 22.00 -14.92 0.16
CA GLU A 513 21.85 -15.16 -1.28
C GLU A 513 22.84 -16.20 -1.79
N ARG A 514 24.11 -16.08 -1.40
CA ARG A 514 25.17 -17.06 -1.78
C ARG A 514 24.88 -18.47 -1.26
N GLN A 515 24.38 -18.57 -0.02
CA GLN A 515 24.03 -19.85 0.58
C GLN A 515 22.82 -20.50 -0.11
N ILE A 516 21.76 -19.75 -0.39
CA ILE A 516 20.59 -20.25 -1.11
C ILE A 516 20.99 -20.68 -2.53
N THR A 517 21.78 -19.86 -3.23
CA THR A 517 22.31 -20.20 -4.56
C THR A 517 23.07 -21.52 -4.54
N ARG A 518 23.97 -21.68 -3.56
CA ARG A 518 24.75 -22.92 -3.37
C ARG A 518 23.85 -24.13 -3.13
N ALA A 519 22.78 -23.96 -2.35
CA ALA A 519 21.79 -25.00 -2.09
C ALA A 519 21.03 -25.42 -3.34
N VAL A 520 20.53 -24.46 -4.12
CA VAL A 520 19.77 -24.71 -5.38
C VAL A 520 20.64 -25.44 -6.39
N PHE A 521 21.90 -25.02 -6.58
CA PHE A 521 22.82 -25.70 -7.49
C PHE A 521 23.14 -27.13 -7.04
N ALA A 522 23.44 -27.34 -5.76
CA ALA A 522 23.70 -28.66 -5.23
C ALA A 522 22.48 -29.60 -5.35
N LEU A 523 21.26 -29.07 -5.14
CA LEU A 523 20.03 -29.81 -5.33
C LEU A 523 19.78 -30.18 -6.79
N ALA A 524 20.03 -29.27 -7.73
CA ALA A 524 19.91 -29.52 -9.17
C ALA A 524 20.93 -30.59 -9.64
N GLU A 525 22.16 -30.52 -9.19
CA GLU A 525 23.18 -31.53 -9.46
C GLU A 525 22.77 -32.91 -8.90
N ALA A 526 22.27 -32.95 -7.65
CA ALA A 526 21.80 -34.19 -7.05
C ALA A 526 20.63 -34.79 -7.85
N ALA A 527 19.68 -33.99 -8.28
CA ALA A 527 18.55 -34.43 -9.10
C ALA A 527 19.02 -35.03 -10.42
N ASN A 528 19.96 -34.39 -11.13
CA ASN A 528 20.53 -34.90 -12.36
C ASN A 528 21.31 -36.23 -12.16
N LEU A 529 22.04 -36.38 -11.05
CA LEU A 529 22.75 -37.62 -10.72
C LEU A 529 21.79 -38.78 -10.41
N LEU A 530 20.71 -38.50 -9.66
CA LEU A 530 19.70 -39.49 -9.32
C LEU A 530 18.88 -39.95 -10.55
N GLN A 531 18.65 -39.07 -11.54
CA GLN A 531 18.00 -39.46 -12.81
C GLN A 531 18.79 -40.48 -13.61
N ARG A 532 20.14 -40.49 -13.51
CA ARG A 532 21.00 -41.42 -14.24
C ARG A 532 20.96 -42.84 -13.70
N GLN A 533 20.39 -43.07 -12.52
CA GLN A 533 20.15 -44.41 -11.90
C GLN A 533 21.36 -45.32 -11.87
N ARG A 534 22.58 -44.80 -11.72
CA ARG A 534 23.84 -45.59 -11.63
C ARG A 534 24.33 -45.58 -10.19
N SER A 535 24.72 -46.73 -9.66
CA SER A 535 25.22 -46.89 -8.30
C SER A 535 26.44 -45.99 -7.99
N SER A 536 27.29 -45.75 -9.00
CA SER A 536 28.46 -44.85 -8.88
C SER A 536 28.07 -43.37 -8.60
N PHE A 537 26.85 -42.96 -8.93
CA PHE A 537 26.40 -41.58 -8.72
C PHE A 537 25.60 -41.40 -7.39
N VAL A 538 25.18 -42.48 -6.74
CA VAL A 538 24.38 -42.46 -5.51
C VAL A 538 25.13 -41.73 -4.39
N TRP A 539 26.40 -42.08 -4.16
CA TRP A 539 27.24 -41.40 -3.14
C TRP A 539 27.43 -39.92 -3.41
N LEU A 540 27.68 -39.55 -4.68
CA LEU A 540 27.87 -38.17 -5.06
C LEU A 540 26.55 -37.37 -4.90
N ALA A 541 25.41 -37.96 -5.24
CA ALA A 541 24.10 -37.36 -5.04
C ALA A 541 23.83 -37.11 -3.55
N GLU A 542 24.13 -38.08 -2.67
CA GLU A 542 24.03 -37.96 -1.23
C GLU A 542 24.87 -36.80 -0.69
N THR A 543 26.11 -36.68 -1.12
CA THR A 543 27.01 -35.59 -0.76
C THR A 543 26.44 -34.23 -1.18
N LYS A 544 25.88 -34.14 -2.39
CA LYS A 544 25.22 -32.90 -2.88
C LYS A 544 23.96 -32.53 -2.09
N LEU A 545 23.15 -33.52 -1.70
CA LEU A 545 21.98 -33.31 -0.86
C LEU A 545 22.36 -32.82 0.56
N GLN A 546 23.43 -33.39 1.13
CA GLN A 546 23.95 -32.90 2.43
C GLN A 546 24.49 -31.47 2.31
N LEU A 547 25.20 -31.13 1.23
CA LEU A 547 25.63 -29.74 0.97
C LEU A 547 24.46 -28.78 0.85
N ALA A 548 23.42 -29.16 0.11
CA ALA A 548 22.21 -28.34 -0.04
C ALA A 548 21.53 -28.11 1.33
N ARG A 549 21.35 -29.16 2.13
CA ARG A 549 20.74 -29.08 3.46
C ARG A 549 21.55 -28.17 4.40
N SER A 550 22.86 -28.33 4.45
CA SER A 550 23.73 -27.49 5.28
C SER A 550 23.67 -26.01 4.87
N ALA A 551 23.70 -25.73 3.57
CA ALA A 551 23.60 -24.36 3.07
C ALA A 551 22.24 -23.72 3.41
N LEU A 552 21.11 -24.47 3.31
CA LEU A 552 19.79 -23.99 3.70
C LEU A 552 19.66 -23.72 5.20
N GLN A 553 20.24 -24.60 6.03
CA GLN A 553 20.24 -24.39 7.50
C GLN A 553 21.01 -23.11 7.86
N SER A 554 22.16 -22.87 7.25
CA SER A 554 22.91 -21.61 7.44
C SER A 554 22.13 -20.41 6.96
N ALA A 555 21.56 -20.46 5.74
CA ALA A 555 20.74 -19.38 5.19
C ALA A 555 19.53 -19.05 6.10
N THR A 556 18.87 -20.07 6.62
CA THR A 556 17.71 -19.89 7.52
C THR A 556 18.12 -19.23 8.84
N SER A 557 19.27 -19.62 9.42
CA SER A 557 19.79 -19.00 10.66
C SER A 557 20.14 -17.52 10.44
N ASP A 558 20.82 -17.21 9.33
CA ASP A 558 21.21 -15.84 9.00
C ASP A 558 19.99 -14.97 8.67
N LEU A 559 18.97 -15.58 8.06
CA LEU A 559 17.70 -14.93 7.77
C LEU A 559 16.93 -14.52 9.06
N HIS A 560 16.88 -15.41 10.05
CA HIS A 560 16.31 -15.08 11.36
C HIS A 560 17.05 -13.91 12.03
N SER A 561 18.38 -13.92 11.95
CA SER A 561 19.22 -12.86 12.50
C SER A 561 18.98 -11.52 11.78
N LEU A 562 18.82 -11.52 10.45
CA LEU A 562 18.48 -10.35 9.65
C LEU A 562 17.12 -9.79 10.05
N LEU A 563 16.10 -10.64 10.16
CA LEU A 563 14.74 -10.24 10.55
C LEU A 563 14.70 -9.64 11.96
N ALA A 564 15.44 -10.20 12.91
CA ALA A 564 15.53 -9.66 14.27
C ALA A 564 16.12 -8.24 14.29
N ARG A 565 17.24 -8.02 13.56
CA ARG A 565 17.84 -6.67 13.41
C ARG A 565 16.91 -5.70 12.67
N THR A 566 16.17 -6.18 11.67
CA THR A 566 15.20 -5.35 10.93
C THR A 566 14.06 -4.92 11.82
N LYS A 567 13.57 -5.80 12.71
CA LYS A 567 12.54 -5.47 13.69
C LYS A 567 13.01 -4.39 14.67
N GLU A 568 14.26 -4.45 15.14
CA GLU A 568 14.83 -3.41 16.00
C GLU A 568 14.92 -2.05 15.28
N LYS A 569 15.43 -2.04 14.04
CA LYS A 569 15.47 -0.82 13.22
C LYS A 569 14.06 -0.26 12.98
N ARG A 570 13.07 -1.11 12.74
CA ARG A 570 11.68 -0.72 12.58
C ARG A 570 11.19 0.10 13.77
N SER A 571 11.40 -0.38 14.99
CA SER A 571 11.01 0.35 16.20
C SER A 571 11.64 1.75 16.28
N GLN A 572 12.92 1.85 15.93
CA GLN A 572 13.64 3.13 15.93
C GLN A 572 13.12 4.09 14.84
N VAL A 573 12.90 3.59 13.62
CA VAL A 573 12.34 4.38 12.51
C VAL A 573 10.91 4.84 12.80
N ASP A 574 10.08 3.98 13.41
CA ASP A 574 8.71 4.33 13.80
C ASP A 574 8.69 5.55 14.74
N LYS A 575 9.60 5.63 15.71
CA LYS A 575 9.73 6.79 16.61
C LYS A 575 10.02 8.08 15.84
N ALA A 576 11.03 8.06 14.98
CA ALA A 576 11.41 9.22 14.18
C ALA A 576 10.30 9.63 13.20
N LEU A 577 9.63 8.67 12.58
CA LEU A 577 8.54 8.90 11.64
C LEU A 577 7.30 9.50 12.31
N LEU A 578 6.87 8.94 13.44
CA LEU A 578 5.68 9.44 14.15
C LEU A 578 5.93 10.82 14.76
N SER A 579 7.15 11.08 15.23
CA SER A 579 7.58 12.40 15.67
C SER A 579 7.56 13.43 14.52
N ALA A 580 7.97 13.01 13.32
CA ALA A 580 7.87 13.84 12.12
C ALA A 580 6.41 14.16 11.76
N TYR A 581 5.49 13.18 11.84
CA TYR A 581 4.06 13.43 11.63
C TYR A 581 3.50 14.42 12.64
N GLN A 582 3.82 14.27 13.93
CA GLN A 582 3.39 15.21 14.95
C GLN A 582 3.84 16.63 14.60
N THR A 583 5.13 16.81 14.34
CA THR A 583 5.73 18.10 14.00
C THR A 583 5.07 18.73 12.77
N ARG A 584 4.84 17.92 11.75
CA ARG A 584 4.21 18.37 10.51
C ARG A 584 2.74 18.78 10.70
N LEU A 585 1.95 17.95 11.37
CA LEU A 585 0.54 18.22 11.61
C LEU A 585 0.36 19.46 12.52
N SER A 586 1.22 19.63 13.52
CA SER A 586 1.22 20.82 14.39
C SER A 586 1.51 22.10 13.59
N ALA A 587 2.45 22.06 12.65
CA ALA A 587 2.73 23.19 11.77
C ALA A 587 1.54 23.53 10.86
N LEU A 588 0.88 22.51 10.30
CA LEU A 588 -0.31 22.68 9.45
C LEU A 588 -1.50 23.24 10.24
N GLU A 589 -1.68 22.85 11.51
CA GLU A 589 -2.68 23.44 12.41
C GLU A 589 -2.42 24.94 12.58
N MET A 590 -1.18 25.33 12.83
CA MET A 590 -0.80 26.74 13.05
C MET A 590 -0.94 27.63 11.81
N LYS A 591 -0.85 27.05 10.62
CA LYS A 591 -1.11 27.74 9.35
C LYS A 591 -2.60 27.98 9.09
N THR A 592 -3.49 27.22 9.75
CA THR A 592 -4.94 27.29 9.53
C THR A 592 -5.52 28.41 10.40
N PRO A 593 -6.32 29.34 9.87
CA PRO A 593 -6.94 30.41 10.67
C PRO A 593 -7.74 29.84 11.85
N LEU A 594 -7.45 30.35 13.06
CA LEU A 594 -8.19 29.95 14.26
C LEU A 594 -9.59 30.58 14.22
N PRO A 595 -10.64 29.89 14.70
CA PRO A 595 -11.93 30.50 14.94
C PRO A 595 -11.77 31.62 15.98
N SER A 596 -12.53 32.70 15.84
CA SER A 596 -12.52 33.84 16.73
C SER A 596 -12.94 33.55 18.19
N GLU A 597 -13.46 32.35 18.45
CA GLU A 597 -13.92 31.92 19.78
C GLU A 597 -13.48 30.49 20.11
N GLY A 598 -12.62 30.36 21.13
CA GLY A 598 -12.40 29.11 21.86
C GLY A 598 -11.21 28.25 21.42
N LYS A 599 -10.88 27.27 22.29
CA LYS A 599 -9.74 26.32 22.13
C LYS A 599 -9.99 25.21 21.10
N ALA A 600 -11.14 25.19 20.41
CA ALA A 600 -11.48 24.14 19.45
C ALA A 600 -10.71 24.34 18.14
N PRO A 601 -10.18 23.26 17.52
CA PRO A 601 -9.56 23.34 16.20
C PRO A 601 -10.53 23.89 15.16
N ALA A 602 -10.04 24.54 14.11
CA ALA A 602 -10.87 24.98 12.99
C ALA A 602 -11.70 23.80 12.43
N SER A 603 -12.91 24.09 11.93
CA SER A 603 -13.81 23.06 11.39
C SER A 603 -13.14 22.15 10.36
N VAL A 604 -12.37 22.74 9.44
CA VAL A 604 -11.58 22.02 8.44
C VAL A 604 -10.65 20.99 9.10
N VAL A 605 -9.88 21.40 10.13
CA VAL A 605 -8.92 20.53 10.83
C VAL A 605 -9.66 19.37 11.50
N ARG A 606 -10.77 19.63 12.19
CA ARG A 606 -11.57 18.58 12.83
C ARG A 606 -12.08 17.55 11.83
N LYS A 607 -12.64 18.01 10.72
CA LYS A 607 -13.21 17.15 9.68
C LYS A 607 -12.15 16.27 9.00
N VAL A 608 -11.00 16.84 8.63
CA VAL A 608 -9.90 16.08 8.01
C VAL A 608 -9.38 15.01 8.96
N VAL A 609 -9.12 15.34 10.22
CA VAL A 609 -8.65 14.40 11.24
C VAL A 609 -9.70 13.33 11.53
N ALA A 610 -10.94 13.72 11.74
CA ALA A 610 -12.06 12.82 11.99
C ALA A 610 -12.25 11.81 10.86
N TYR A 611 -12.23 12.29 9.63
CA TYR A 611 -12.35 11.42 8.46
C TYR A 611 -11.23 10.40 8.34
N HIS A 612 -9.96 10.86 8.36
CA HIS A 612 -8.81 9.96 8.14
C HIS A 612 -8.57 8.97 9.30
N LEU A 613 -8.99 9.34 10.51
CA LEU A 613 -8.92 8.46 11.66
C LEU A 613 -10.22 7.69 11.95
N ARG A 614 -11.25 7.86 11.11
CA ARG A 614 -12.55 7.15 11.23
C ARG A 614 -13.19 7.33 12.60
N VAL A 615 -13.26 8.57 13.07
CA VAL A 615 -13.93 8.98 14.33
C VAL A 615 -14.88 10.14 14.09
N SER A 616 -15.71 10.49 15.08
CA SER A 616 -16.54 11.70 15.02
C SER A 616 -15.72 12.97 15.26
N GLU A 617 -16.17 14.11 14.77
CA GLU A 617 -15.55 15.42 15.04
C GLU A 617 -15.52 15.72 16.53
N ASP A 618 -16.61 15.40 17.27
CA ASP A 618 -16.68 15.59 18.74
C ASP A 618 -15.58 14.82 19.46
N LYS A 619 -15.22 13.62 18.99
CA LYS A 619 -14.11 12.85 19.54
C LYS A 619 -12.77 13.55 19.33
N VAL A 620 -12.56 14.15 18.16
CA VAL A 620 -11.35 14.94 17.88
C VAL A 620 -11.26 16.13 18.83
N VAL A 621 -12.35 16.85 19.06
CA VAL A 621 -12.41 17.98 19.99
C VAL A 621 -12.08 17.54 21.40
N ALA A 622 -12.76 16.51 21.91
CA ALA A 622 -12.57 16.00 23.27
C ALA A 622 -11.13 15.54 23.56
N VAL A 623 -10.46 14.96 22.58
CA VAL A 623 -9.05 14.56 22.70
C VAL A 623 -8.12 15.77 22.59
N ARG A 624 -8.42 16.72 21.66
CA ARG A 624 -7.60 17.92 21.44
C ARG A 624 -7.52 18.84 22.67
N GLU A 625 -8.58 18.92 23.46
CA GLU A 625 -8.59 19.68 24.72
C GLU A 625 -7.54 19.18 25.75
N LYS A 626 -7.15 17.90 25.64
CA LYS A 626 -6.22 17.20 26.56
C LYS A 626 -4.85 16.97 25.97
N THR A 627 -4.59 17.41 24.75
CA THR A 627 -3.32 17.20 24.04
C THR A 627 -2.66 18.55 23.68
N PRO A 628 -1.33 18.62 23.55
CA PRO A 628 -0.62 19.87 23.30
C PRO A 628 -0.91 20.45 21.90
N ASP A 629 -1.13 19.59 20.91
CA ASP A 629 -1.31 19.97 19.50
C ASP A 629 -2.12 18.92 18.75
N ILE A 630 -2.52 19.21 17.50
CA ILE A 630 -3.32 18.30 16.67
C ILE A 630 -2.53 17.07 16.25
N GLY A 631 -1.21 17.15 16.16
CA GLY A 631 -0.36 16.00 15.86
C GLY A 631 -0.40 14.96 16.98
N ALA A 632 -0.30 15.41 18.24
CA ALA A 632 -0.49 14.55 19.41
C ALA A 632 -1.93 14.01 19.48
N THR A 633 -2.94 14.83 19.16
CA THR A 633 -4.34 14.39 19.06
C THR A 633 -4.49 13.23 18.07
N ALA A 634 -3.97 13.39 16.87
CA ALA A 634 -4.04 12.40 15.81
C ALA A 634 -3.33 11.10 16.22
N LEU A 635 -2.17 11.19 16.84
CA LEU A 635 -1.42 10.03 17.36
C LEU A 635 -2.23 9.29 18.42
N ILE A 636 -2.76 9.97 19.44
CA ILE A 636 -3.55 9.34 20.50
C ILE A 636 -4.77 8.61 19.93
N ILE A 637 -5.52 9.25 19.03
CA ILE A 637 -6.70 8.64 18.39
C ILE A 637 -6.28 7.41 17.55
N ALA A 638 -5.26 7.54 16.72
CA ALA A 638 -4.79 6.45 15.87
C ALA A 638 -4.33 5.23 16.68
N PHE A 639 -3.55 5.47 17.76
CA PHE A 639 -3.12 4.40 18.65
C PHE A 639 -4.28 3.78 19.43
N ALA A 640 -5.25 4.58 19.88
CA ALA A 640 -6.44 4.08 20.56
C ALA A 640 -7.22 3.11 19.68
N LYS A 641 -7.43 3.48 18.42
CA LYS A 641 -8.09 2.60 17.44
C LYS A 641 -7.28 1.35 17.16
N ALA A 642 -5.99 1.46 16.93
CA ALA A 642 -5.13 0.31 16.68
C ALA A 642 -5.06 -0.66 17.86
N LYS A 643 -5.15 -0.16 19.10
CA LYS A 643 -5.18 -0.95 20.34
C LYS A 643 -6.59 -1.36 20.79
N ARG A 644 -7.65 -0.96 20.06
CA ARG A 644 -9.06 -1.19 20.41
C ARG A 644 -9.43 -0.69 21.82
N VAL A 645 -8.97 0.50 22.15
CA VAL A 645 -9.27 1.15 23.45
C VAL A 645 -9.81 2.56 23.20
N GLU A 646 -10.48 3.12 24.20
CA GLU A 646 -10.89 4.53 24.12
C GLU A 646 -9.68 5.45 24.30
N PRO A 647 -9.60 6.60 23.60
CA PRO A 647 -8.48 7.54 23.69
C PRO A 647 -8.19 8.01 25.13
N GLU A 648 -9.23 8.11 25.97
CA GLU A 648 -9.14 8.55 27.37
C GLU A 648 -8.29 7.58 28.20
N LYS A 649 -8.32 6.28 27.90
CA LYS A 649 -7.46 5.28 28.57
C LYS A 649 -5.98 5.48 28.26
N LEU A 650 -5.65 5.91 27.04
CA LEU A 650 -4.28 6.24 26.68
C LEU A 650 -3.85 7.54 27.34
N LEU A 651 -4.70 8.57 27.29
CA LEU A 651 -4.45 9.88 27.89
C LEU A 651 -4.17 9.81 29.40
N ALA A 652 -4.86 8.92 30.11
CA ALA A 652 -4.64 8.73 31.55
C ALA A 652 -3.22 8.24 31.89
N ASN A 653 -2.50 7.66 30.93
CA ASN A 653 -1.16 7.11 31.13
C ASN A 653 -0.06 7.89 30.35
N VAL A 654 -0.43 9.01 29.73
CA VAL A 654 0.50 9.83 28.94
C VAL A 654 0.76 11.15 29.65
N ASP A 655 2.01 11.36 30.04
CA ASP A 655 2.54 12.68 30.38
C ASP A 655 3.29 13.20 29.15
N PHE A 656 2.84 14.30 28.57
CA PHE A 656 3.40 14.88 27.33
C PHE A 656 4.78 15.50 27.53
N GLY A 657 5.63 14.88 28.37
CA GLY A 657 7.06 15.19 28.49
C GLY A 657 7.87 14.67 27.28
N SER A 658 9.18 14.76 27.38
CA SER A 658 10.11 14.48 26.27
C SER A 658 10.05 13.05 25.70
N ASP A 659 9.59 12.09 26.47
CA ASP A 659 9.61 10.65 26.13
C ASP A 659 8.20 10.02 25.92
N TRP A 660 7.15 10.85 25.95
CA TRP A 660 5.76 10.38 25.88
C TRP A 660 5.47 9.49 24.65
N LEU A 661 6.01 9.89 23.50
CA LEU A 661 5.81 9.17 22.25
C LEU A 661 6.47 7.79 22.28
N SER A 662 7.65 7.67 22.85
CA SER A 662 8.34 6.39 23.05
C SER A 662 7.55 5.44 23.94
N LYS A 663 6.95 5.96 25.01
CA LYS A 663 6.06 5.20 25.91
C LYS A 663 4.78 4.75 25.20
N LEU A 664 4.20 5.60 24.36
CA LEU A 664 3.00 5.28 23.58
C LEU A 664 3.26 4.18 22.56
N ILE A 665 4.38 4.26 21.83
CA ILE A 665 4.78 3.31 20.78
C ILE A 665 5.09 1.93 21.39
N GLY A 666 5.82 1.88 22.50
CA GLY A 666 6.38 0.65 23.04
C GLY A 666 7.39 0.02 22.06
N ASP A 667 7.28 -1.30 21.83
CA ASP A 667 8.22 -2.03 20.97
C ASP A 667 8.05 -1.74 19.47
N ARG A 668 6.84 -1.44 19.02
CA ARG A 668 6.54 -1.19 17.60
C ARG A 668 5.23 -0.41 17.44
N ALA A 669 5.21 0.55 16.52
CA ALA A 669 3.97 1.19 16.11
C ALA A 669 3.12 0.26 15.23
N PRO A 670 1.79 0.19 15.45
CA PRO A 670 0.90 -0.51 14.55
C PRO A 670 0.97 0.10 13.13
N SER A 671 0.94 -0.75 12.11
CA SER A 671 1.04 -0.30 10.71
C SER A 671 -0.10 0.62 10.31
N GLY A 672 -1.30 0.38 10.80
CA GLY A 672 -2.47 1.23 10.57
C GLY A 672 -2.28 2.67 11.06
N VAL A 673 -1.55 2.86 12.17
CA VAL A 673 -1.20 4.20 12.67
C VAL A 673 -0.33 4.95 11.65
N ARG A 674 0.71 4.29 11.13
CA ARG A 674 1.60 4.89 10.13
C ARG A 674 0.84 5.25 8.84
N VAL A 675 0.00 4.33 8.35
CA VAL A 675 -0.81 4.53 7.13
C VAL A 675 -1.79 5.69 7.31
N ALA A 676 -2.57 5.68 8.41
CA ALA A 676 -3.58 6.72 8.66
C ALA A 676 -2.95 8.11 8.77
N LEU A 677 -1.82 8.23 9.48
CA LEU A 677 -1.13 9.51 9.64
C LEU A 677 -0.44 9.96 8.35
N ARG A 678 0.07 9.04 7.53
CA ARG A 678 0.60 9.36 6.20
C ARG A 678 -0.49 9.96 5.31
N TRP A 679 -1.64 9.32 5.24
CA TRP A 679 -2.76 9.83 4.44
C TRP A 679 -3.26 11.16 4.95
N LEU A 680 -3.40 11.31 6.26
CA LEU A 680 -3.81 12.57 6.88
C LEU A 680 -2.85 13.70 6.55
N ALA A 681 -1.55 13.51 6.77
CA ALA A 681 -0.53 14.53 6.52
C ALA A 681 -0.44 14.91 5.03
N ASN A 682 -0.39 13.92 4.15
CA ASN A 682 -0.29 14.16 2.71
C ASN A 682 -1.56 14.78 2.12
N ALA A 683 -2.73 14.38 2.57
CA ALA A 683 -3.98 14.96 2.12
C ALA A 683 -4.08 16.43 2.54
N TRP A 684 -3.78 16.73 3.80
CA TRP A 684 -3.82 18.09 4.32
C TRP A 684 -2.77 19.00 3.69
N GLU A 685 -1.54 18.49 3.48
CA GLU A 685 -0.50 19.22 2.77
C GLU A 685 -0.91 19.61 1.35
N ARG A 686 -1.41 18.65 0.58
CA ARG A 686 -1.87 18.91 -0.80
C ARG A 686 -3.01 19.93 -0.84
N ASP A 687 -3.93 19.85 0.11
CA ASP A 687 -5.01 20.84 0.23
C ASP A 687 -4.46 22.24 0.51
N TRP A 688 -3.38 22.34 1.30
CA TRP A 688 -2.73 23.61 1.60
C TRP A 688 -1.96 24.18 0.40
N GLU A 689 -1.22 23.36 -0.36
CA GLU A 689 -0.47 23.80 -1.54
C GLU A 689 -1.36 24.46 -2.61
N LEU A 690 -2.63 24.06 -2.69
CA LEU A 690 -3.60 24.70 -3.58
C LEU A 690 -3.92 26.14 -3.14
N ALA A 691 -3.87 26.45 -1.85
CA ALA A 691 -4.03 27.81 -1.34
C ALA A 691 -2.85 28.70 -1.74
N GLU A 692 -1.62 28.23 -1.50
CA GLU A 692 -0.40 29.01 -1.81
C GLU A 692 -0.28 29.35 -3.29
N LYS A 693 -0.65 28.41 -4.19
CA LYS A 693 -0.64 28.66 -5.64
C LYS A 693 -1.64 29.72 -6.05
N ARG A 694 -2.78 29.86 -5.38
CA ARG A 694 -3.77 30.89 -5.66
C ARG A 694 -3.33 32.27 -5.17
N GLU A 695 -2.78 32.35 -3.98
CA GLU A 695 -2.27 33.61 -3.44
C GLU A 695 -1.14 34.17 -4.32
N GLY A 696 -0.25 33.31 -4.86
CA GLY A 696 0.80 33.69 -5.79
C GLY A 696 0.28 34.18 -7.15
N GLN A 697 -0.91 33.72 -7.59
CA GLN A 697 -1.54 34.18 -8.85
C GLN A 697 -2.34 35.47 -8.69
N GLN A 698 -2.75 35.85 -7.47
CA GLN A 698 -3.52 37.06 -7.17
C GLN A 698 -2.63 38.25 -6.80
N SER A 699 -1.33 38.07 -6.58
CA SER A 699 -0.40 39.17 -6.39
C SER A 699 -0.32 39.95 -7.71
N PRO A 700 -0.67 41.27 -7.74
CA PRO A 700 -0.59 42.03 -8.98
C PRO A 700 0.86 42.04 -9.45
N GLN A 701 1.11 41.59 -10.67
CA GLN A 701 2.30 41.98 -11.39
C GLN A 701 2.34 43.52 -11.30
N SER A 702 3.29 44.06 -10.57
CA SER A 702 3.57 45.48 -10.62
C SER A 702 3.90 45.81 -12.08
N ASP A 703 2.94 46.39 -12.79
CA ASP A 703 3.17 47.02 -14.06
C ASP A 703 4.32 48.01 -13.88
N GLY A 704 5.50 47.61 -14.33
CA GLY A 704 6.59 48.51 -14.60
C GLY A 704 6.16 49.39 -15.76
N GLY A 705 5.50 50.48 -15.45
CA GLY A 705 5.15 51.49 -16.40
C GLY A 705 6.42 52.02 -17.08
N ASP A 706 6.62 51.60 -18.31
CA ASP A 706 7.48 52.30 -19.23
C ASP A 706 6.87 53.69 -19.51
N ALA A 707 7.49 54.70 -18.95
CA ALA A 707 7.23 56.10 -19.30
C ALA A 707 7.60 56.35 -20.75
N PRO A 708 6.76 57.03 -21.51
CA PRO A 708 7.11 57.37 -22.88
C PRO A 708 8.29 58.36 -22.88
N LYS A 709 9.37 58.01 -23.58
CA LYS A 709 10.41 58.95 -23.94
C LYS A 709 9.88 59.80 -25.07
N ASP A 710 9.44 60.99 -24.75
CA ASP A 710 9.33 62.10 -25.73
C ASP A 710 10.74 62.53 -26.15
N GLY A 711 10.86 62.79 -27.43
CA GLY A 711 11.73 63.85 -27.83
C GLY A 711 12.80 63.55 -28.85
N GLU A 712 12.53 64.10 -30.06
CA GLU A 712 13.45 64.84 -30.95
C GLU A 712 14.38 64.08 -31.91
N GLN A 713 14.06 64.43 -33.13
CA GLN A 713 14.79 64.54 -34.38
C GLN A 713 14.93 63.29 -35.25
#